data_374ed1f06dcca873ed3e4d8fe86185c4
#
_entry.id   374ed1f06dcca873ed3e4d8fe86185c4
#
_cell.length_a   1.000
_cell.length_b   1.000
_cell.length_c   1.000
_cell.angle_alpha   90.00
_cell.angle_beta   90.00
_cell.angle_gamma   90.00
#
_symmetry.space_group_name_H-M   'P 1'
#
loop_
_entity.id
_entity.type
_entity.pdbx_description
1 polymer ?
#
loop_
_entity_poly.entity_id
_entity_poly.type
_entity_poly.pdbx_seq_one_letter_code
_entity_poly.pdbx_strand_id
1 'polypeptide(L)'
;VLAVVLDHFFGAPRGGFLGVDVFFVVSGFVITAQLLSEHERSGRVSLPRFWWRRLTRLVPVLLTVLLVTVVVVGLTTPGRLAGVLVDAAAAALSVANWRFIQNGTDYFASFAATSPLQHTWSLSVEEQFYVVWPALLLVSLGLGARLRRRGTGRPRLALVAIVAIAAMVVSVGAAVTMLGDPTTAYFSTVSRAWELLAGAVVAIVVHRRRASEGSRAVPVVALLGTALIVLSFLVVDPDVPAPVPAALGAVFGTCLVLSYGAASRMRSVLGWRPLVSLGNASYPIYLWHLPVLVVVTAVLPGSPWLTLPLTAALGILTHLLVEEPVRAWGRRRSSVDRERSRASRGSRATVGIVSLLCAVMVGTALWTHEPTRPTTVDRGAPTAGPLSAALRDDLATALEATEWPEKLEAHDPELRGVRECGDRDHRPTVRDCTFGSPDAAKTAVLVGDSIAGAWLEALVPLVEHSSEWRLLALPRNGCPFIALDLAHAPGRDCARERAAVVAAVGSAHPELVIVSSRDSAEFLAPDGVGTADDEQVAEAAATMHRRVGAHADQVVVLTAPPVGADLRTCRTTVGGPADCVEPARSGSRDAALARAAHSNSTATSVVDTSQLVAVDGLTPAFAGNRAVREDTVHLTPAFSRSIGPALAELLADAGVRLM
;
A
#
# COMPACT_ATOMS: atom_id res chain seq x y z
N VAL A 1 5.38 -10.59 -15.14
CA VAL A 1 5.30 -9.13 -15.34
C VAL A 1 3.96 -8.73 -15.92
N LEU A 2 3.50 -9.29 -17.07
CA LEU A 2 2.21 -8.92 -17.65
C LEU A 2 1.05 -9.13 -16.66
N ALA A 3 1.00 -10.25 -15.94
CA ALA A 3 -0.05 -10.49 -14.95
C ALA A 3 -0.09 -9.41 -13.88
N VAL A 4 1.08 -9.00 -13.33
CA VAL A 4 1.19 -7.93 -12.34
C VAL A 4 0.74 -6.58 -12.92
N VAL A 5 1.17 -6.24 -14.14
CA VAL A 5 0.79 -4.98 -14.79
C VAL A 5 -0.71 -4.91 -15.06
N LEU A 6 -1.31 -5.99 -15.56
CA LEU A 6 -2.75 -6.06 -15.83
C LEU A 6 -3.58 -6.01 -14.53
N ASP A 7 -3.13 -6.68 -13.48
CA ASP A 7 -3.74 -6.63 -12.16
C ASP A 7 -3.76 -5.20 -11.62
N HIS A 8 -2.62 -4.53 -11.60
CA HIS A 8 -2.51 -3.15 -11.15
C HIS A 8 -3.33 -2.15 -11.98
N PHE A 9 -3.49 -2.38 -13.30
CA PHE A 9 -4.19 -1.42 -14.18
C PHE A 9 -5.68 -1.69 -14.27
N PHE A 10 -6.10 -2.96 -14.17
CA PHE A 10 -7.48 -3.37 -14.48
C PHE A 10 -8.10 -4.24 -13.37
N GLY A 11 -7.38 -4.54 -12.28
CA GLY A 11 -7.83 -5.46 -11.24
C GLY A 11 -8.02 -6.90 -11.74
N ALA A 12 -7.37 -7.27 -12.86
CA ALA A 12 -7.52 -8.59 -13.47
C ALA A 12 -6.23 -9.04 -14.16
N PRO A 13 -5.85 -10.32 -14.01
CA PRO A 13 -6.49 -11.34 -13.17
C PRO A 13 -6.28 -11.07 -11.67
N ARG A 14 -7.25 -11.39 -10.80
CA ARG A 14 -7.20 -11.10 -9.35
C ARG A 14 -5.94 -11.60 -8.64
N GLY A 15 -5.42 -12.76 -9.04
CA GLY A 15 -4.15 -13.30 -8.54
C GLY A 15 -2.92 -12.83 -9.32
N GLY A 16 -3.01 -11.73 -10.09
CA GLY A 16 -1.91 -11.20 -10.90
C GLY A 16 -0.69 -10.82 -10.08
N PHE A 17 -0.87 -10.38 -8.84
CA PHE A 17 0.19 -10.08 -7.88
C PHE A 17 1.15 -11.27 -7.65
N LEU A 18 0.68 -12.53 -7.77
CA LEU A 18 1.50 -13.73 -7.70
C LEU A 18 2.54 -13.83 -8.84
N GLY A 19 2.49 -12.95 -9.82
CA GLY A 19 3.54 -12.83 -10.83
C GLY A 19 4.90 -12.45 -10.25
N VAL A 20 4.95 -11.84 -9.06
CA VAL A 20 6.18 -11.58 -8.29
C VAL A 20 6.77 -12.89 -7.75
N ASP A 21 5.92 -13.79 -7.25
CA ASP A 21 6.33 -15.09 -6.71
C ASP A 21 6.92 -15.98 -7.82
N VAL A 22 6.28 -16.03 -8.99
CA VAL A 22 6.84 -16.66 -10.19
C VAL A 22 8.21 -16.09 -10.53
N PHE A 23 8.36 -14.76 -10.47
CA PHE A 23 9.62 -14.08 -10.76
C PHE A 23 10.71 -14.44 -9.74
N PHE A 24 10.41 -14.53 -8.46
CA PHE A 24 11.34 -14.94 -7.42
C PHE A 24 11.86 -16.37 -7.65
N VAL A 25 11.00 -17.34 -7.97
CA VAL A 25 11.41 -18.70 -8.30
C VAL A 25 12.35 -18.72 -9.53
N VAL A 26 11.98 -18.01 -10.59
CA VAL A 26 12.81 -17.90 -11.81
C VAL A 26 14.17 -17.28 -11.49
N SER A 27 14.20 -16.23 -10.67
CA SER A 27 15.42 -15.55 -10.26
C SER A 27 16.35 -16.45 -9.47
N GLY A 28 15.86 -17.14 -8.45
CA GLY A 28 16.61 -18.11 -7.67
C GLY A 28 17.19 -19.24 -8.53
N PHE A 29 16.40 -19.74 -9.50
CA PHE A 29 16.83 -20.74 -10.47
C PHE A 29 17.99 -20.23 -11.35
N VAL A 30 17.82 -19.07 -11.99
CA VAL A 30 18.79 -18.51 -12.95
C VAL A 30 20.13 -18.22 -12.27
N ILE A 31 20.09 -17.60 -11.08
CA ILE A 31 21.29 -17.29 -10.30
C ILE A 31 22.06 -18.54 -9.94
N THR A 32 21.37 -19.52 -9.37
CA THR A 32 21.98 -20.76 -8.92
C THR A 32 22.56 -21.55 -10.09
N ALA A 33 21.82 -21.64 -11.20
CA ALA A 33 22.29 -22.32 -12.42
C ALA A 33 23.53 -21.64 -13.02
N GLN A 34 23.62 -20.30 -13.01
CA GLN A 34 24.80 -19.56 -13.46
C GLN A 34 26.01 -19.83 -12.59
N LEU A 35 25.87 -19.77 -11.27
CA LEU A 35 26.95 -20.00 -10.32
C LEU A 35 27.47 -21.45 -10.38
N LEU A 36 26.59 -22.43 -10.46
CA LEU A 36 26.97 -23.84 -10.62
C LEU A 36 27.69 -24.07 -11.95
N SER A 37 27.21 -23.50 -13.05
CA SER A 37 27.84 -23.61 -14.36
C SER A 37 29.20 -22.93 -14.43
N GLU A 38 29.40 -21.81 -13.72
CA GLU A 38 30.71 -21.15 -13.59
C GLU A 38 31.68 -22.04 -12.78
N HIS A 39 31.20 -22.60 -11.67
CA HIS A 39 31.97 -23.54 -10.85
C HIS A 39 32.42 -24.79 -11.61
N GLU A 40 31.54 -25.39 -12.41
CA GLU A 40 31.89 -26.56 -13.23
C GLU A 40 32.97 -26.26 -14.27
N ARG A 41 32.83 -25.10 -14.97
CA ARG A 41 33.75 -24.74 -16.05
C ARG A 41 35.12 -24.30 -15.60
N SER A 42 35.21 -23.61 -14.45
CA SER A 42 36.45 -22.93 -14.00
C SER A 42 36.98 -23.45 -12.65
N GLY A 43 36.26 -24.35 -11.97
CA GLY A 43 36.57 -24.80 -10.62
C GLY A 43 36.40 -23.71 -9.55
N ARG A 44 36.01 -22.49 -9.93
CA ARG A 44 35.89 -21.31 -9.06
C ARG A 44 34.68 -20.51 -9.44
N VAL A 45 34.16 -19.70 -8.50
CA VAL A 45 33.11 -18.71 -8.74
C VAL A 45 33.66 -17.35 -8.37
N SER A 46 33.57 -16.37 -9.29
CA SER A 46 34.02 -15.01 -9.04
C SER A 46 32.84 -14.11 -8.63
N LEU A 47 32.63 -13.92 -7.31
CA LEU A 47 31.59 -13.04 -6.79
C LEU A 47 31.70 -11.60 -7.31
N PRO A 48 32.90 -10.96 -7.38
CA PRO A 48 32.98 -9.62 -7.93
C PRO A 48 32.51 -9.54 -9.38
N ARG A 49 32.85 -10.52 -10.23
CA ARG A 49 32.38 -10.57 -11.62
C ARG A 49 30.88 -10.82 -11.69
N PHE A 50 30.33 -11.66 -10.82
CA PHE A 50 28.91 -11.92 -10.71
C PHE A 50 28.15 -10.65 -10.37
N TRP A 51 28.52 -9.94 -9.29
CA TRP A 51 27.88 -8.69 -8.88
C TRP A 51 28.05 -7.59 -9.92
N TRP A 52 29.22 -7.44 -10.51
CA TRP A 52 29.45 -6.45 -11.56
C TRP A 52 28.48 -6.61 -12.74
N ARG A 53 28.27 -7.84 -13.18
CA ARG A 53 27.29 -8.13 -14.27
C ARG A 53 25.85 -7.78 -13.88
N ARG A 54 25.49 -7.94 -12.63
CA ARG A 54 24.17 -7.56 -12.10
C ARG A 54 24.03 -6.05 -11.97
N LEU A 55 24.96 -5.39 -11.31
CA LEU A 55 24.96 -3.95 -11.15
C LEU A 55 24.88 -3.22 -12.48
N THR A 56 25.68 -3.62 -13.49
CA THR A 56 25.64 -3.00 -14.83
C THR A 56 24.36 -3.28 -15.60
N ARG A 57 23.57 -4.27 -15.21
CA ARG A 57 22.27 -4.57 -15.81
C ARG A 57 21.12 -3.83 -15.12
N LEU A 58 21.08 -3.82 -13.81
CA LEU A 58 19.90 -3.41 -13.03
C LEU A 58 19.99 -1.93 -12.59
N VAL A 59 21.13 -1.51 -12.06
CA VAL A 59 21.28 -0.18 -11.44
C VAL A 59 21.04 0.97 -12.43
N PRO A 60 21.57 0.99 -13.68
CA PRO A 60 21.35 2.12 -14.57
C PRO A 60 19.87 2.34 -14.91
N VAL A 61 19.12 1.25 -15.11
CA VAL A 61 17.68 1.30 -15.38
C VAL A 61 16.92 1.78 -14.15
N LEU A 62 17.21 1.21 -12.98
CA LEU A 62 16.61 1.63 -11.71
C LEU A 62 16.82 3.13 -11.45
N LEU A 63 18.07 3.60 -11.51
CA LEU A 63 18.38 5.02 -11.26
C LEU A 63 17.69 5.95 -12.28
N THR A 64 17.55 5.53 -13.53
CA THR A 64 16.80 6.30 -14.54
C THR A 64 15.34 6.44 -14.13
N VAL A 65 14.69 5.34 -13.74
CA VAL A 65 13.28 5.37 -13.32
C VAL A 65 13.11 6.19 -12.04
N LEU A 66 13.97 5.99 -11.03
CA LEU A 66 13.92 6.76 -9.78
C LEU A 66 14.08 8.26 -10.04
N LEU A 67 15.07 8.67 -10.82
CA LEU A 67 15.33 10.08 -11.16
C LEU A 67 14.14 10.71 -11.87
N VAL A 68 13.64 10.06 -12.92
CA VAL A 68 12.52 10.60 -13.70
C VAL A 68 11.25 10.65 -12.85
N THR A 69 10.98 9.62 -12.04
CA THR A 69 9.82 9.61 -11.13
C THR A 69 9.89 10.75 -10.13
N VAL A 70 11.04 10.97 -9.47
CA VAL A 70 11.24 12.07 -8.53
C VAL A 70 11.03 13.43 -9.20
N VAL A 71 11.61 13.62 -10.40
CA VAL A 71 11.45 14.89 -11.16
C VAL A 71 9.98 15.10 -11.54
N VAL A 72 9.31 14.09 -12.10
CA VAL A 72 7.91 14.20 -12.52
C VAL A 72 7.00 14.47 -11.32
N VAL A 73 7.16 13.73 -10.21
CA VAL A 73 6.39 13.97 -8.98
C VAL A 73 6.65 15.36 -8.42
N GLY A 74 7.91 15.83 -8.40
CA GLY A 74 8.26 17.18 -7.97
C GLY A 74 7.61 18.28 -8.81
N LEU A 75 7.41 18.02 -10.12
CA LEU A 75 6.78 18.97 -11.05
C LEU A 75 5.24 18.87 -11.03
N THR A 76 4.65 17.71 -10.77
CA THR A 76 3.20 17.48 -10.90
C THR A 76 2.47 17.43 -9.57
N THR A 77 3.05 16.77 -8.56
CA THR A 77 2.46 16.53 -7.24
C THR A 77 3.48 16.86 -6.13
N PRO A 78 3.88 18.13 -5.96
CA PRO A 78 4.97 18.53 -5.05
C PRO A 78 4.72 18.12 -3.58
N GLY A 79 3.47 18.00 -3.15
CA GLY A 79 3.09 17.53 -1.82
C GLY A 79 3.56 16.10 -1.50
N ARG A 80 3.82 15.28 -2.53
CA ARG A 80 4.32 13.89 -2.36
C ARG A 80 5.84 13.78 -2.43
N LEU A 81 6.56 14.84 -2.84
CA LEU A 81 7.98 14.78 -3.18
C LEU A 81 8.84 14.27 -2.03
N ALA A 82 8.62 14.74 -0.80
CA ALA A 82 9.42 14.35 0.36
C ALA A 82 9.34 12.83 0.62
N GLY A 83 8.15 12.25 0.60
CA GLY A 83 7.95 10.81 0.74
C GLY A 83 8.61 10.01 -0.38
N VAL A 84 8.42 10.45 -1.63
CA VAL A 84 8.98 9.78 -2.82
C VAL A 84 10.52 9.85 -2.84
N LEU A 85 11.14 10.92 -2.35
CA LEU A 85 12.61 11.02 -2.20
C LEU A 85 13.15 9.98 -1.22
N VAL A 86 12.49 9.78 -0.07
CA VAL A 86 12.89 8.76 0.91
C VAL A 86 12.69 7.36 0.33
N ASP A 87 11.58 7.10 -0.36
CA ASP A 87 11.32 5.82 -1.00
C ASP A 87 12.31 5.53 -2.14
N ALA A 88 12.68 6.56 -2.93
CA ALA A 88 13.72 6.46 -3.96
C ALA A 88 15.09 6.13 -3.38
N ALA A 89 15.46 6.76 -2.26
CA ALA A 89 16.70 6.44 -1.54
C ALA A 89 16.68 4.99 -1.02
N ALA A 90 15.58 4.55 -0.43
CA ALA A 90 15.41 3.18 0.05
C ALA A 90 15.48 2.16 -1.10
N ALA A 91 14.88 2.47 -2.26
CA ALA A 91 14.94 1.63 -3.45
C ALA A 91 16.38 1.56 -4.03
N ALA A 92 17.08 2.70 -4.10
CA ALA A 92 18.46 2.75 -4.57
C ALA A 92 19.42 1.96 -3.68
N LEU A 93 19.15 1.90 -2.37
CA LEU A 93 19.89 1.13 -1.38
C LEU A 93 19.39 -0.32 -1.23
N SER A 94 18.40 -0.74 -2.01
CA SER A 94 17.81 -2.08 -1.94
C SER A 94 17.20 -2.44 -0.57
N VAL A 95 16.59 -1.45 0.11
CA VAL A 95 15.92 -1.60 1.41
C VAL A 95 14.48 -1.09 1.40
N ALA A 96 13.89 -0.89 0.22
CA ALA A 96 12.54 -0.37 0.09
C ALA A 96 11.49 -1.26 0.80
N ASN A 97 11.67 -2.58 0.80
CA ASN A 97 10.79 -3.50 1.51
C ASN A 97 10.72 -3.22 3.02
N TRP A 98 11.85 -2.94 3.67
CA TRP A 98 11.90 -2.58 5.10
C TRP A 98 11.28 -1.21 5.36
N ARG A 99 11.46 -0.26 4.44
CA ARG A 99 10.81 1.05 4.51
C ARG A 99 9.29 0.93 4.48
N PHE A 100 8.73 0.08 3.61
CA PHE A 100 7.27 -0.10 3.52
C PHE A 100 6.70 -0.85 4.74
N ILE A 101 7.46 -1.79 5.34
CA ILE A 101 7.09 -2.39 6.64
C ILE A 101 7.00 -1.32 7.73
N GLN A 102 8.04 -0.47 7.86
CA GLN A 102 8.06 0.59 8.88
C GLN A 102 6.91 1.58 8.75
N ASN A 103 6.48 1.86 7.52
CA ASN A 103 5.36 2.74 7.25
C ASN A 103 3.98 2.07 7.45
N GLY A 104 3.91 0.79 7.76
CA GLY A 104 2.65 0.04 7.82
C GLY A 104 1.92 0.01 6.49
N THR A 105 2.65 0.01 5.36
CA THR A 105 2.07 0.09 4.03
C THR A 105 1.27 -1.18 3.72
N ASP A 106 -0.01 -1.04 3.45
CA ASP A 106 -0.82 -2.14 2.92
C ASP A 106 -0.60 -2.25 1.41
N TYR A 107 -0.19 -3.43 0.94
CA TYR A 107 0.07 -3.66 -0.48
C TYR A 107 -1.23 -3.68 -1.31
N PHE A 108 -2.32 -4.11 -0.72
CA PHE A 108 -3.63 -4.25 -1.37
C PHE A 108 -4.53 -3.03 -1.20
N ALA A 109 -4.08 -1.99 -0.47
CA ALA A 109 -4.82 -0.74 -0.36
C ALA A 109 -4.97 -0.03 -1.72
N SER A 110 -5.96 0.86 -1.82
CA SER A 110 -6.25 1.60 -3.06
C SER A 110 -5.01 2.38 -3.55
N PHE A 111 -4.75 2.33 -4.86
CA PHE A 111 -3.57 2.93 -5.49
C PHE A 111 -3.47 4.45 -5.34
N ALA A 112 -4.54 5.15 -5.02
CA ALA A 112 -4.56 6.61 -4.87
C ALA A 112 -3.59 7.13 -3.78
N ALA A 113 -3.40 6.36 -2.71
CA ALA A 113 -2.46 6.71 -1.62
C ALA A 113 -1.07 6.05 -1.77
N THR A 114 -0.88 5.17 -2.74
CA THR A 114 0.31 4.34 -2.90
C THR A 114 1.54 5.12 -3.38
N SER A 115 2.72 4.80 -2.86
CA SER A 115 3.98 5.31 -3.40
C SER A 115 4.19 4.86 -4.85
N PRO A 116 4.54 5.76 -5.79
CA PRO A 116 4.86 5.37 -7.17
C PRO A 116 6.04 4.39 -7.25
N LEU A 117 6.80 4.24 -6.18
CA LEU A 117 7.97 3.37 -6.09
C LEU A 117 7.72 2.11 -5.25
N GLN A 118 6.47 1.86 -4.80
CA GLN A 118 6.15 0.74 -3.91
C GLN A 118 6.62 -0.60 -4.48
N HIS A 119 6.41 -0.86 -5.77
CA HIS A 119 6.82 -2.12 -6.44
C HIS A 119 8.31 -2.45 -6.33
N THR A 120 9.18 -1.46 -5.97
CA THR A 120 10.62 -1.69 -5.80
C THR A 120 10.96 -2.54 -4.56
N TRP A 121 9.97 -2.83 -3.70
CA TRP A 121 10.13 -3.76 -2.58
C TRP A 121 10.60 -5.14 -3.02
N SER A 122 10.02 -5.68 -4.09
CA SER A 122 10.36 -7.02 -4.60
C SER A 122 11.78 -7.07 -5.16
N LEU A 123 12.20 -5.99 -5.82
CA LEU A 123 13.59 -5.85 -6.28
C LEU A 123 14.56 -5.80 -5.09
N SER A 124 14.19 -5.12 -4.00
CA SER A 124 15.01 -5.08 -2.78
C SER A 124 15.20 -6.46 -2.17
N VAL A 125 14.14 -7.27 -2.07
CA VAL A 125 14.22 -8.67 -1.62
C VAL A 125 15.15 -9.49 -2.52
N GLU A 126 15.03 -9.31 -3.84
CA GLU A 126 15.86 -10.01 -4.82
C GLU A 126 17.35 -9.65 -4.70
N GLU A 127 17.68 -8.35 -4.58
CA GLU A 127 19.07 -7.88 -4.44
C GLU A 127 19.69 -8.36 -3.12
N GLN A 128 18.95 -8.37 -2.02
CA GLN A 128 19.40 -8.93 -0.74
C GLN A 128 19.71 -10.43 -0.88
N PHE A 129 18.88 -11.18 -1.60
CA PHE A 129 19.16 -12.59 -1.91
C PHE A 129 20.42 -12.75 -2.77
N TYR A 130 20.69 -11.86 -3.71
CA TYR A 130 21.90 -11.88 -4.55
C TYR A 130 23.18 -11.61 -3.79
N VAL A 131 23.11 -11.00 -2.62
CA VAL A 131 24.24 -10.85 -1.72
C VAL A 131 24.45 -12.11 -0.88
N VAL A 132 23.40 -12.63 -0.26
CA VAL A 132 23.46 -13.70 0.73
C VAL A 132 23.66 -15.07 0.08
N TRP A 133 22.84 -15.40 -0.92
CA TRP A 133 22.79 -16.75 -1.51
C TRP A 133 24.11 -17.18 -2.18
N PRO A 134 24.80 -16.38 -3.02
CA PRO A 134 26.08 -16.77 -3.61
C PRO A 134 27.15 -17.05 -2.56
N ALA A 135 27.17 -16.29 -1.46
CA ALA A 135 28.10 -16.54 -0.36
C ALA A 135 27.81 -17.89 0.33
N LEU A 136 26.54 -18.17 0.66
CA LEU A 136 26.12 -19.45 1.25
C LEU A 136 26.44 -20.65 0.32
N LEU A 137 26.19 -20.48 -0.98
CA LEU A 137 26.52 -21.51 -1.99
C LEU A 137 28.01 -21.80 -2.02
N LEU A 138 28.87 -20.78 -2.02
CA LEU A 138 30.32 -20.97 -2.01
C LEU A 138 30.83 -21.63 -0.74
N VAL A 139 30.35 -21.24 0.43
CA VAL A 139 30.67 -21.86 1.71
C VAL A 139 30.27 -23.34 1.69
N SER A 140 29.07 -23.64 1.21
CA SER A 140 28.55 -25.01 1.10
C SER A 140 29.40 -25.87 0.14
N LEU A 141 29.78 -25.33 -1.02
CA LEU A 141 30.66 -26.01 -1.98
C LEU A 141 32.05 -26.26 -1.39
N GLY A 142 32.62 -25.29 -0.68
CA GLY A 142 33.91 -25.38 -0.02
C GLY A 142 33.93 -26.43 1.11
N LEU A 143 32.90 -26.40 1.96
CA LEU A 143 32.73 -27.36 3.04
C LEU A 143 32.51 -28.78 2.50
N GLY A 144 31.66 -28.96 1.48
CA GLY A 144 31.44 -30.24 0.80
C GLY A 144 32.70 -30.78 0.12
N ALA A 145 33.63 -29.88 -0.31
CA ALA A 145 34.92 -30.31 -0.84
C ALA A 145 35.87 -30.88 0.26
N ARG A 146 35.82 -30.27 1.46
CA ARG A 146 36.60 -30.79 2.62
C ARG A 146 36.09 -32.14 3.11
N LEU A 147 34.77 -32.30 3.14
CA LEU A 147 34.12 -33.54 3.54
C LEU A 147 34.45 -34.70 2.56
N ARG A 148 34.58 -34.43 1.25
CA ARG A 148 34.94 -35.41 0.23
C ARG A 148 36.31 -36.00 0.42
N ARG A 149 37.28 -35.33 1.01
CA ARG A 149 38.62 -35.85 1.31
C ARG A 149 38.58 -37.03 2.30
N ARG A 150 37.44 -37.26 2.94
CA ARG A 150 37.22 -38.30 3.97
C ARG A 150 36.30 -39.44 3.54
N GLY A 151 35.75 -39.46 2.28
CA GLY A 151 34.83 -40.50 1.82
C GLY A 151 34.51 -40.46 0.33
N THR A 152 33.94 -41.57 -0.18
CA THR A 152 33.50 -41.77 -1.58
C THR A 152 32.08 -41.25 -1.75
N GLY A 153 31.85 -40.17 -2.53
CA GLY A 153 30.50 -39.65 -2.81
C GLY A 153 30.50 -38.30 -3.52
N ARG A 154 29.35 -37.81 -3.90
CA ARG A 154 29.12 -36.43 -4.45
C ARG A 154 28.60 -35.47 -3.37
N PRO A 155 29.31 -35.19 -2.25
CA PRO A 155 28.77 -34.47 -1.10
C PRO A 155 28.56 -32.96 -1.35
N ARG A 156 29.26 -32.35 -2.35
CA ARG A 156 29.22 -30.90 -2.58
C ARG A 156 27.83 -30.38 -2.91
N LEU A 157 27.18 -30.95 -3.94
CA LEU A 157 25.85 -30.50 -4.35
C LEU A 157 24.75 -31.00 -3.38
N ALA A 158 25.01 -32.10 -2.64
CA ALA A 158 24.09 -32.55 -1.59
C ALA A 158 24.05 -31.54 -0.45
N LEU A 159 25.21 -31.01 0.00
CA LEU A 159 25.26 -30.02 1.05
C LEU A 159 24.61 -28.68 0.64
N VAL A 160 24.85 -28.23 -0.61
CA VAL A 160 24.15 -27.04 -1.14
C VAL A 160 22.63 -27.23 -1.13
N ALA A 161 22.14 -28.42 -1.54
CA ALA A 161 20.71 -28.72 -1.51
C ALA A 161 20.15 -28.76 -0.08
N ILE A 162 20.87 -29.36 0.86
CA ILE A 162 20.47 -29.39 2.28
C ILE A 162 20.38 -27.98 2.86
N VAL A 163 21.38 -27.13 2.61
CA VAL A 163 21.38 -25.74 3.08
C VAL A 163 20.22 -24.95 2.46
N ALA A 164 19.96 -25.13 1.15
CA ALA A 164 18.84 -24.49 0.47
C ALA A 164 17.49 -24.93 1.05
N ILE A 165 17.30 -26.23 1.26
CA ILE A 165 16.05 -26.77 1.83
C ILE A 165 15.87 -26.32 3.28
N ALA A 166 16.92 -26.37 4.10
CA ALA A 166 16.85 -25.91 5.49
C ALA A 166 16.48 -24.43 5.58
N ALA A 167 17.14 -23.57 4.78
CA ALA A 167 16.80 -22.16 4.71
C ALA A 167 15.36 -21.91 4.20
N MET A 168 14.90 -22.71 3.24
CA MET A 168 13.53 -22.66 2.73
C MET A 168 12.52 -23.01 3.81
N VAL A 169 12.75 -24.07 4.59
CA VAL A 169 11.88 -24.47 5.72
C VAL A 169 11.81 -23.36 6.77
N VAL A 170 12.95 -22.76 7.13
CA VAL A 170 12.99 -21.61 8.06
C VAL A 170 12.19 -20.44 7.52
N SER A 171 12.32 -20.13 6.23
CA SER A 171 11.60 -19.02 5.59
C SER A 171 10.08 -19.26 5.54
N VAL A 172 9.64 -20.47 5.21
CA VAL A 172 8.20 -20.84 5.26
C VAL A 172 7.69 -20.78 6.70
N GLY A 173 8.46 -21.26 7.68
CA GLY A 173 8.12 -21.13 9.10
C GLY A 173 7.95 -19.68 9.52
N ALA A 174 8.85 -18.79 9.08
CA ALA A 174 8.74 -17.35 9.33
C ALA A 174 7.48 -16.74 8.67
N ALA A 175 7.17 -17.13 7.42
CA ALA A 175 5.96 -16.67 6.74
C ALA A 175 4.69 -17.08 7.50
N VAL A 176 4.64 -18.30 8.02
CA VAL A 176 3.51 -18.79 8.82
C VAL A 176 3.39 -18.05 10.16
N THR A 177 4.51 -17.78 10.83
CA THR A 177 4.48 -17.02 12.10
C THR A 177 4.08 -15.55 11.93
N MET A 178 4.23 -15.01 10.72
CA MET A 178 3.87 -13.62 10.37
C MET A 178 2.44 -13.50 9.80
N LEU A 179 1.63 -14.55 9.78
CA LEU A 179 0.24 -14.49 9.27
C LEU A 179 -0.64 -13.47 10.01
N GLY A 180 -0.32 -13.16 11.27
CA GLY A 180 -0.99 -12.12 12.06
C GLY A 180 -0.57 -10.68 11.72
N ASP A 181 0.43 -10.49 10.84
CA ASP A 181 0.88 -9.19 10.33
C ASP A 181 1.08 -9.26 8.82
N PRO A 182 0.00 -9.06 8.04
CA PRO A 182 0.01 -9.19 6.57
C PRO A 182 1.06 -8.31 5.90
N THR A 183 1.28 -7.09 6.40
CA THR A 183 2.28 -6.16 5.86
C THR A 183 3.69 -6.73 6.01
N THR A 184 4.08 -7.15 7.21
CA THR A 184 5.39 -7.75 7.44
C THR A 184 5.53 -9.07 6.69
N ALA A 185 4.50 -9.93 6.66
CA ALA A 185 4.51 -11.17 5.91
C ALA A 185 4.76 -10.96 4.41
N TYR A 186 4.14 -9.93 3.83
CA TYR A 186 4.21 -9.65 2.40
C TYR A 186 5.57 -9.07 1.97
N PHE A 187 6.11 -8.11 2.72
CA PHE A 187 7.31 -7.36 2.35
C PHE A 187 8.62 -7.93 2.90
N SER A 188 8.60 -8.77 3.93
CA SER A 188 9.82 -9.26 4.59
C SER A 188 10.63 -10.20 3.69
N THR A 189 11.93 -9.94 3.59
CA THR A 189 12.87 -10.83 2.90
C THR A 189 12.87 -12.23 3.52
N VAL A 190 12.69 -12.33 4.84
CA VAL A 190 12.73 -13.62 5.54
C VAL A 190 11.51 -14.47 5.20
N SER A 191 10.31 -13.89 5.12
CA SER A 191 9.08 -14.59 4.75
C SER A 191 9.02 -14.97 3.26
N ARG A 192 9.77 -14.26 2.39
CA ARG A 192 9.74 -14.41 0.93
C ARG A 192 10.91 -15.22 0.35
N ALA A 193 11.98 -15.43 1.13
CA ALA A 193 13.18 -16.13 0.64
C ALA A 193 12.93 -17.57 0.16
N TRP A 194 11.90 -18.24 0.67
CA TRP A 194 11.58 -19.63 0.28
C TRP A 194 11.26 -19.78 -1.21
N GLU A 195 10.69 -18.76 -1.86
CA GLU A 195 10.37 -18.75 -3.28
C GLU A 195 11.65 -18.78 -4.14
N LEU A 196 12.60 -17.90 -3.81
CA LEU A 196 13.92 -17.84 -4.44
C LEU A 196 14.70 -19.14 -4.18
N LEU A 197 14.62 -19.68 -2.96
CA LEU A 197 15.27 -20.94 -2.58
C LEU A 197 14.63 -22.15 -3.27
N ALA A 198 13.31 -22.15 -3.49
CA ALA A 198 12.65 -23.18 -4.30
C ALA A 198 13.23 -23.21 -5.72
N GLY A 199 13.42 -22.05 -6.34
CA GLY A 199 14.11 -21.93 -7.63
C GLY A 199 15.56 -22.44 -7.58
N ALA A 200 16.29 -22.13 -6.51
CA ALA A 200 17.65 -22.62 -6.31
C ALA A 200 17.72 -24.15 -6.19
N VAL A 201 16.79 -24.76 -5.46
CA VAL A 201 16.68 -26.23 -5.34
C VAL A 201 16.42 -26.87 -6.70
N VAL A 202 15.47 -26.29 -7.47
CA VAL A 202 15.20 -26.77 -8.83
C VAL A 202 16.45 -26.69 -9.72
N ALA A 203 17.22 -25.59 -9.65
CA ALA A 203 18.47 -25.47 -10.40
C ALA A 203 19.47 -26.57 -10.07
N ILE A 204 19.63 -26.89 -8.78
CA ILE A 204 20.51 -27.96 -8.32
C ILE A 204 20.03 -29.33 -8.84
N VAL A 205 18.72 -29.60 -8.80
CA VAL A 205 18.12 -30.84 -9.28
C VAL A 205 18.31 -31.03 -10.78
N VAL A 206 17.98 -29.97 -11.56
CA VAL A 206 18.14 -29.97 -13.02
C VAL A 206 19.61 -30.14 -13.42
N HIS A 207 20.51 -29.46 -12.71
CA HIS A 207 21.95 -29.56 -12.93
C HIS A 207 22.47 -31.01 -12.71
N ARG A 208 21.90 -31.75 -11.77
CA ARG A 208 22.21 -33.19 -11.54
C ARG A 208 21.63 -34.13 -12.62
N ARG A 209 20.45 -33.79 -13.16
CA ARG A 209 19.70 -34.66 -14.11
C ARG A 209 20.19 -34.56 -15.55
N ARG A 210 21.15 -33.73 -15.91
CA ARG A 210 21.69 -33.55 -17.28
C ARG A 210 22.12 -34.84 -18.03
N ALA A 211 22.00 -36.03 -17.39
CA ALA A 211 22.36 -37.32 -17.93
C ALA A 211 21.16 -38.22 -18.32
N SER A 212 19.91 -37.80 -18.18
CA SER A 212 18.72 -38.65 -18.41
C SER A 212 17.72 -37.99 -19.34
N GLU A 213 17.95 -38.02 -20.63
CA GLU A 213 16.98 -37.60 -21.66
C GLU A 213 16.06 -38.79 -22.02
N GLY A 214 14.71 -38.55 -22.06
CA GLY A 214 13.81 -39.46 -22.76
C GLY A 214 12.51 -39.93 -22.09
N SER A 215 11.99 -39.27 -21.05
CA SER A 215 10.68 -39.65 -20.49
C SER A 215 9.49 -39.03 -21.24
N ARG A 216 8.50 -39.88 -21.64
CA ARG A 216 7.22 -39.43 -22.26
C ARG A 216 6.35 -38.54 -21.32
N ALA A 217 6.61 -38.54 -20.02
CA ALA A 217 5.89 -37.76 -19.04
C ALA A 217 6.29 -36.27 -19.02
N VAL A 218 7.43 -35.89 -19.58
CA VAL A 218 8.01 -34.53 -19.56
C VAL A 218 7.08 -33.45 -20.06
N PRO A 219 6.39 -33.55 -21.24
CA PRO A 219 5.51 -32.49 -21.71
C PRO A 219 4.26 -32.32 -20.87
N VAL A 220 3.71 -33.39 -20.29
CA VAL A 220 2.51 -33.36 -19.44
C VAL A 220 2.80 -32.60 -18.14
N VAL A 221 3.94 -32.87 -17.51
CA VAL A 221 4.32 -32.20 -16.25
C VAL A 221 4.55 -30.71 -16.46
N ALA A 222 5.19 -30.30 -17.57
CA ALA A 222 5.37 -28.89 -17.91
C ALA A 222 4.03 -28.17 -18.18
N LEU A 223 3.09 -28.86 -18.84
CA LEU A 223 1.75 -28.33 -19.09
C LEU A 223 0.96 -28.18 -17.79
N LEU A 224 1.00 -29.19 -16.91
CA LEU A 224 0.39 -29.10 -15.57
C LEU A 224 0.96 -27.94 -14.76
N GLY A 225 2.28 -27.74 -14.80
CA GLY A 225 2.91 -26.61 -14.15
C GLY A 225 2.40 -25.26 -14.69
N THR A 226 2.25 -25.14 -16.01
CA THR A 226 1.70 -23.93 -16.63
C THR A 226 0.23 -23.72 -16.25
N ALA A 227 -0.56 -24.79 -16.29
CA ALA A 227 -1.97 -24.74 -15.88
C ALA A 227 -2.11 -24.30 -14.42
N LEU A 228 -1.25 -24.77 -13.55
CA LEU A 228 -1.24 -24.39 -12.13
C LEU A 228 -0.91 -22.91 -11.93
N ILE A 229 0.07 -22.35 -12.67
CA ILE A 229 0.37 -20.91 -12.65
C ILE A 229 -0.85 -20.11 -13.13
N VAL A 230 -1.44 -20.47 -14.26
CA VAL A 230 -2.59 -19.76 -14.82
C VAL A 230 -3.78 -19.85 -13.87
N LEU A 231 -4.06 -21.02 -13.33
CA LEU A 231 -5.14 -21.21 -12.36
C LEU A 231 -4.93 -20.37 -11.10
N SER A 232 -3.69 -20.31 -10.59
CA SER A 232 -3.37 -19.44 -9.44
C SER A 232 -3.68 -17.97 -9.75
N PHE A 233 -3.34 -17.46 -10.94
CA PHE A 233 -3.66 -16.09 -11.34
C PHE A 233 -5.17 -15.83 -11.48
N LEU A 234 -5.96 -16.84 -11.82
CA LEU A 234 -7.40 -16.68 -12.04
C LEU A 234 -8.25 -16.87 -10.78
N VAL A 235 -7.78 -17.70 -9.84
CA VAL A 235 -8.59 -18.17 -8.70
C VAL A 235 -8.16 -17.55 -7.36
N VAL A 236 -6.87 -17.23 -7.19
CA VAL A 236 -6.41 -16.70 -5.91
C VAL A 236 -6.85 -15.25 -5.78
N ASP A 237 -7.56 -14.97 -4.69
CA ASP A 237 -8.02 -13.64 -4.34
C ASP A 237 -6.95 -12.90 -3.50
N PRO A 238 -6.83 -11.57 -3.58
CA PRO A 238 -6.00 -10.74 -2.69
C PRO A 238 -6.24 -10.96 -1.20
N ASP A 239 -7.45 -11.40 -0.81
CA ASP A 239 -7.80 -11.68 0.59
C ASP A 239 -7.15 -12.96 1.15
N VAL A 240 -6.60 -13.81 0.26
CA VAL A 240 -5.87 -15.01 0.71
C VAL A 240 -4.51 -14.59 1.29
N PRO A 241 -4.18 -15.02 2.52
CA PRO A 241 -2.91 -14.62 3.15
C PRO A 241 -1.69 -14.90 2.27
N ALA A 242 -0.88 -13.87 2.01
CA ALA A 242 0.34 -13.94 1.22
C ALA A 242 1.57 -13.74 2.12
N PRO A 243 2.70 -14.44 1.84
CA PRO A 243 2.94 -15.34 0.71
C PRO A 243 2.38 -16.76 0.87
N VAL A 244 2.06 -17.20 2.06
CA VAL A 244 1.54 -18.54 2.34
C VAL A 244 0.13 -18.42 2.91
N PRO A 245 -0.89 -19.11 2.33
CA PRO A 245 -0.80 -20.13 1.28
C PRO A 245 -0.91 -19.61 -0.17
N ALA A 246 -1.18 -18.32 -0.41
CA ALA A 246 -1.50 -17.77 -1.73
C ALA A 246 -0.52 -18.15 -2.85
N ALA A 247 0.79 -18.08 -2.59
CA ALA A 247 1.82 -18.30 -3.59
C ALA A 247 2.12 -19.79 -3.90
N LEU A 248 1.63 -20.75 -3.10
CA LEU A 248 2.00 -22.15 -3.22
C LEU A 248 1.77 -22.72 -4.63
N GLY A 249 0.61 -22.45 -5.23
CA GLY A 249 0.26 -22.93 -6.57
C GLY A 249 1.19 -22.36 -7.65
N ALA A 250 1.41 -21.04 -7.63
CA ALA A 250 2.27 -20.34 -8.58
C ALA A 250 3.74 -20.78 -8.47
N VAL A 251 4.26 -20.91 -7.25
CA VAL A 251 5.64 -21.37 -6.97
C VAL A 251 5.84 -22.80 -7.42
N PHE A 252 4.95 -23.72 -7.01
CA PHE A 252 5.06 -25.12 -7.39
C PHE A 252 4.92 -25.31 -8.90
N GLY A 253 3.96 -24.65 -9.53
CA GLY A 253 3.78 -24.63 -10.98
C GLY A 253 5.04 -24.15 -11.70
N THR A 254 5.67 -23.07 -11.22
CA THR A 254 6.92 -22.54 -11.78
C THR A 254 8.07 -23.53 -11.63
N CYS A 255 8.18 -24.20 -10.49
CA CYS A 255 9.17 -25.26 -10.28
C CYS A 255 9.03 -26.44 -11.29
N LEU A 256 7.78 -26.83 -11.61
CA LEU A 256 7.52 -27.85 -12.62
C LEU A 256 7.91 -27.39 -14.02
N VAL A 257 7.55 -26.16 -14.40
CA VAL A 257 7.92 -25.58 -15.71
C VAL A 257 9.43 -25.49 -15.87
N LEU A 258 10.16 -25.02 -14.86
CA LEU A 258 11.62 -24.91 -14.90
C LEU A 258 12.31 -26.28 -14.93
N SER A 259 11.73 -27.30 -14.26
CA SER A 259 12.29 -28.66 -14.23
C SER A 259 12.15 -29.41 -15.55
N TYR A 260 11.08 -29.19 -16.30
CA TYR A 260 10.69 -29.99 -17.44
C TYR A 260 10.40 -29.22 -18.73
N GLY A 261 10.22 -27.91 -18.68
CA GLY A 261 9.85 -27.07 -19.83
C GLY A 261 10.88 -27.08 -20.96
N ALA A 262 12.17 -27.11 -20.63
CA ALA A 262 13.26 -27.11 -21.62
C ALA A 262 13.29 -28.38 -22.48
N ALA A 263 12.80 -29.49 -21.97
CA ALA A 263 12.77 -30.82 -22.69
C ALA A 263 11.41 -31.07 -23.37
N SER A 264 10.47 -30.08 -23.34
CA SER A 264 9.12 -30.21 -23.89
C SER A 264 8.92 -29.32 -25.14
N ARG A 265 7.82 -29.57 -25.89
CA ARG A 265 7.35 -28.64 -26.96
C ARG A 265 7.16 -27.21 -26.49
N MET A 266 7.00 -26.97 -25.18
CA MET A 266 6.92 -25.64 -24.57
C MET A 266 8.16 -24.77 -24.86
N ARG A 267 9.34 -25.38 -25.09
CA ARG A 267 10.55 -24.65 -25.53
C ARG A 267 10.29 -23.81 -26.79
N SER A 268 9.51 -24.33 -27.75
CA SER A 268 9.20 -23.61 -28.98
C SER A 268 8.25 -22.45 -28.72
N VAL A 269 7.27 -22.61 -27.82
CA VAL A 269 6.33 -21.57 -27.41
C VAL A 269 7.04 -20.47 -26.63
N LEU A 270 7.81 -20.83 -25.61
CA LEU A 270 8.58 -19.87 -24.80
C LEU A 270 9.73 -19.21 -25.58
N GLY A 271 10.24 -19.89 -26.62
CA GLY A 271 11.25 -19.36 -27.55
C GLY A 271 10.68 -18.51 -28.68
N TRP A 272 9.37 -18.27 -28.73
CA TRP A 272 8.76 -17.43 -29.74
C TRP A 272 9.29 -15.99 -29.63
N ARG A 273 9.77 -15.44 -30.75
CA ARG A 273 10.50 -14.16 -30.80
C ARG A 273 9.82 -13.01 -30.07
N PRO A 274 8.49 -12.75 -30.23
CA PRO A 274 7.82 -11.69 -29.50
C PRO A 274 7.85 -11.88 -27.98
N LEU A 275 7.66 -13.12 -27.48
CA LEU A 275 7.74 -13.42 -26.05
C LEU A 275 9.16 -13.20 -25.50
N VAL A 276 10.17 -13.58 -26.26
CA VAL A 276 11.58 -13.36 -25.89
C VAL A 276 11.90 -11.86 -25.86
N SER A 277 11.40 -11.09 -26.86
CA SER A 277 11.59 -9.64 -26.89
C SER A 277 10.91 -8.94 -25.71
N LEU A 278 9.67 -9.34 -25.39
CA LEU A 278 8.95 -8.85 -24.22
C LEU A 278 9.68 -9.23 -22.91
N GLY A 279 10.19 -10.47 -22.82
CA GLY A 279 11.00 -10.92 -21.70
C GLY A 279 12.30 -10.11 -21.51
N ASN A 280 12.94 -9.70 -22.61
CA ASN A 280 14.13 -8.87 -22.55
C ASN A 280 13.85 -7.45 -22.03
N ALA A 281 12.69 -6.87 -22.39
CA ALA A 281 12.24 -5.55 -21.93
C ALA A 281 11.43 -5.61 -20.62
N SER A 282 11.22 -6.79 -20.05
CA SER A 282 10.31 -6.99 -18.90
C SER A 282 10.74 -6.22 -17.65
N TYR A 283 12.05 -6.08 -17.42
CA TYR A 283 12.57 -5.35 -16.27
C TYR A 283 12.28 -3.84 -16.34
N PRO A 284 12.61 -3.11 -17.41
CA PRO A 284 12.19 -1.71 -17.52
C PRO A 284 10.67 -1.53 -17.51
N ILE A 285 9.89 -2.41 -18.15
CA ILE A 285 8.42 -2.36 -18.12
C ILE A 285 7.90 -2.51 -16.69
N TYR A 286 8.47 -3.45 -15.93
CA TYR A 286 8.13 -3.62 -14.52
C TYR A 286 8.45 -2.38 -13.69
N LEU A 287 9.59 -1.73 -13.93
CA LEU A 287 9.95 -0.53 -13.18
C LEU A 287 9.07 0.68 -13.51
N TRP A 288 8.59 0.81 -14.76
CA TRP A 288 7.78 1.94 -15.17
C TRP A 288 6.29 1.83 -14.84
N HIS A 289 5.75 0.61 -14.66
CA HIS A 289 4.29 0.44 -14.60
C HIS A 289 3.64 1.21 -13.45
N LEU A 290 4.18 1.14 -12.23
CA LEU A 290 3.58 1.79 -11.07
C LEU A 290 3.80 3.32 -11.04
N PRO A 291 5.02 3.86 -11.35
CA PRO A 291 5.19 5.29 -11.55
C PRO A 291 4.22 5.88 -12.57
N VAL A 292 4.05 5.22 -13.71
CA VAL A 292 3.13 5.68 -14.76
C VAL A 292 1.68 5.63 -14.27
N LEU A 293 1.27 4.53 -13.64
CA LEU A 293 -0.07 4.40 -13.10
C LEU A 293 -0.39 5.53 -12.11
N VAL A 294 0.45 5.70 -11.09
CA VAL A 294 0.22 6.69 -10.03
C VAL A 294 0.26 8.13 -10.54
N VAL A 295 1.20 8.45 -11.44
CA VAL A 295 1.30 9.81 -11.98
C VAL A 295 0.14 10.11 -12.97
N VAL A 296 -0.18 9.17 -13.87
CA VAL A 296 -1.26 9.39 -14.85
C VAL A 296 -2.61 9.51 -14.14
N THR A 297 -2.90 8.65 -13.17
CA THR A 297 -4.16 8.73 -12.43
C THR A 297 -4.28 10.00 -11.59
N ALA A 298 -3.16 10.54 -11.09
CA ALA A 298 -3.15 11.80 -10.33
C ALA A 298 -3.28 13.04 -11.23
N VAL A 299 -2.63 13.03 -12.41
CA VAL A 299 -2.56 14.22 -13.30
C VAL A 299 -3.68 14.22 -14.34
N LEU A 300 -4.15 13.05 -14.76
CA LEU A 300 -5.15 12.84 -15.82
C LEU A 300 -6.20 11.81 -15.36
N PRO A 301 -7.01 12.10 -14.34
CA PRO A 301 -7.90 11.11 -13.71
C PRO A 301 -8.93 10.49 -14.67
N GLY A 302 -9.27 11.14 -15.78
CA GLY A 302 -10.17 10.59 -16.81
C GLY A 302 -9.49 9.71 -17.89
N SER A 303 -8.18 9.46 -17.78
CA SER A 303 -7.40 8.85 -18.87
C SER A 303 -6.61 7.59 -18.49
N PRO A 304 -7.22 6.60 -17.79
CA PRO A 304 -6.51 5.39 -17.38
C PRO A 304 -6.01 4.54 -18.57
N TRP A 305 -6.60 4.69 -19.75
CA TRP A 305 -6.21 4.02 -21.00
C TRP A 305 -4.78 4.37 -21.45
N LEU A 306 -4.21 5.51 -20.98
CA LEU A 306 -2.83 5.91 -21.29
C LEU A 306 -1.79 5.09 -20.52
N THR A 307 -2.13 4.50 -19.38
CA THR A 307 -1.16 3.87 -18.48
C THR A 307 -0.41 2.73 -19.13
N LEU A 308 -1.11 1.83 -19.81
CA LEU A 308 -0.50 0.65 -20.43
C LEU A 308 0.41 1.01 -21.63
N PRO A 309 -0.03 1.79 -22.63
CA PRO A 309 0.82 2.15 -23.77
C PRO A 309 2.02 3.02 -23.36
N LEU A 310 1.84 3.93 -22.39
CA LEU A 310 2.94 4.76 -21.89
C LEU A 310 3.97 3.92 -21.13
N THR A 311 3.54 2.99 -20.29
CA THR A 311 4.41 2.03 -19.61
C THR A 311 5.22 1.19 -20.59
N ALA A 312 4.56 0.65 -21.62
CA ALA A 312 5.24 -0.13 -22.66
C ALA A 312 6.26 0.71 -23.42
N ALA A 313 5.88 1.93 -23.77
CA ALA A 313 6.74 2.86 -24.50
C ALA A 313 7.98 3.27 -23.70
N LEU A 314 7.81 3.71 -22.44
CA LEU A 314 8.92 4.07 -21.56
C LEU A 314 9.81 2.88 -21.25
N GLY A 315 9.21 1.69 -21.04
CA GLY A 315 9.96 0.45 -20.85
C GLY A 315 10.83 0.10 -22.06
N ILE A 316 10.29 0.16 -23.28
CA ILE A 316 11.03 -0.08 -24.50
C ILE A 316 12.12 0.97 -24.73
N LEU A 317 11.83 2.27 -24.53
CA LEU A 317 12.82 3.34 -24.64
C LEU A 317 13.98 3.14 -23.65
N THR A 318 13.68 2.84 -22.40
CA THR A 318 14.70 2.59 -21.39
C THR A 318 15.53 1.35 -21.70
N HIS A 319 14.89 0.29 -22.22
CA HIS A 319 15.60 -0.90 -22.71
C HIS A 319 16.61 -0.56 -23.81
N LEU A 320 16.18 0.21 -24.82
CA LEU A 320 17.00 0.54 -25.99
C LEU A 320 18.07 1.60 -25.72
N LEU A 321 17.77 2.61 -24.88
CA LEU A 321 18.65 3.77 -24.65
C LEU A 321 19.58 3.61 -23.45
N VAL A 322 19.17 2.83 -22.43
CA VAL A 322 19.92 2.69 -21.20
C VAL A 322 20.45 1.26 -21.01
N GLU A 323 19.54 0.25 -21.01
CA GLU A 323 19.93 -1.13 -20.68
C GLU A 323 20.86 -1.73 -21.74
N GLU A 324 20.48 -1.72 -23.01
CA GLU A 324 21.31 -2.33 -24.07
C GLU A 324 22.69 -1.69 -24.24
N PRO A 325 22.84 -0.34 -24.27
CA PRO A 325 24.14 0.31 -24.39
C PRO A 325 25.08 -0.02 -23.22
N VAL A 326 24.56 0.01 -21.98
CA VAL A 326 25.38 -0.30 -20.79
C VAL A 326 25.79 -1.76 -20.77
N ARG A 327 24.89 -2.69 -21.11
CA ARG A 327 25.22 -4.12 -21.27
C ARG A 327 26.27 -4.36 -22.37
N ALA A 328 26.18 -3.64 -23.49
CA ALA A 328 27.15 -3.72 -24.57
C ALA A 328 28.53 -3.19 -24.15
N TRP A 329 28.56 -2.08 -23.39
CA TRP A 329 29.80 -1.53 -22.83
C TRP A 329 30.45 -2.48 -21.82
N GLY A 330 29.67 -3.08 -20.93
CA GLY A 330 30.14 -4.11 -19.97
C GLY A 330 30.74 -5.35 -20.65
N ARG A 331 30.21 -5.75 -21.81
CA ARG A 331 30.73 -6.88 -22.63
C ARG A 331 32.01 -6.52 -23.39
N ARG A 332 32.16 -5.28 -23.87
CA ARG A 332 33.37 -4.83 -24.59
C ARG A 332 34.66 -4.88 -23.76
N ARG A 333 34.54 -4.85 -22.43
CA ARG A 333 35.68 -5.09 -21.52
C ARG A 333 36.16 -6.53 -21.45
N SER A 334 35.33 -7.51 -21.92
CA SER A 334 35.75 -8.88 -22.16
C SER A 334 35.89 -9.06 -23.67
N SER A 335 37.12 -9.10 -24.12
CA SER A 335 37.57 -9.11 -25.53
C SER A 335 37.02 -10.26 -26.37
N VAL A 336 35.77 -10.24 -26.84
CA VAL A 336 35.28 -11.02 -27.99
C VAL A 336 33.91 -10.44 -28.35
N ASP A 337 33.84 -9.66 -29.43
CA ASP A 337 32.66 -9.49 -30.30
C ASP A 337 32.73 -8.14 -31.07
N ARG A 338 33.43 -8.14 -32.17
CA ARG A 338 33.49 -6.97 -33.12
C ARG A 338 32.37 -6.94 -34.18
N GLU A 339 31.48 -7.92 -34.22
CA GLU A 339 30.58 -8.11 -35.38
C GLU A 339 29.13 -7.59 -35.26
N ARG A 340 28.68 -7.04 -34.11
CA ARG A 340 27.29 -6.61 -33.93
C ARG A 340 27.01 -5.11 -34.13
N SER A 341 27.82 -4.40 -34.88
CA SER A 341 27.65 -2.95 -35.11
C SER A 341 26.50 -2.56 -36.08
N ARG A 342 25.80 -3.52 -36.69
CA ARG A 342 24.71 -3.23 -37.67
C ARG A 342 23.31 -3.04 -37.08
N ALA A 343 23.10 -3.34 -35.78
CA ALA A 343 21.79 -3.18 -35.12
C ALA A 343 21.39 -1.71 -34.79
N SER A 344 22.30 -0.74 -35.02
CA SER A 344 22.10 0.63 -34.48
C SER A 344 21.13 1.53 -35.28
N ARG A 345 20.85 1.25 -36.55
CA ARG A 345 19.97 2.11 -37.37
C ARG A 345 18.47 1.84 -37.08
N GLY A 346 18.07 0.56 -36.96
CA GLY A 346 16.69 0.20 -36.59
C GLY A 346 16.30 0.69 -35.22
N SER A 347 17.23 0.64 -34.27
CA SER A 347 17.01 1.11 -32.89
C SER A 347 16.72 2.62 -32.81
N ARG A 348 17.44 3.47 -33.58
CA ARG A 348 17.22 4.92 -33.59
C ARG A 348 15.86 5.32 -34.18
N ALA A 349 15.41 4.65 -35.23
CA ALA A 349 14.09 4.87 -35.83
C ALA A 349 12.97 4.46 -34.83
N THR A 350 13.10 3.30 -34.17
CA THR A 350 12.16 2.84 -33.17
C THR A 350 12.08 3.82 -31.99
N VAL A 351 13.20 4.31 -31.47
CA VAL A 351 13.26 5.33 -30.42
C VAL A 351 12.49 6.60 -30.84
N GLY A 352 12.75 7.12 -32.05
CA GLY A 352 12.07 8.33 -32.54
C GLY A 352 10.56 8.15 -32.66
N ILE A 353 10.09 7.02 -33.22
CA ILE A 353 8.66 6.71 -33.35
C ILE A 353 7.99 6.57 -31.96
N VAL A 354 8.59 5.83 -31.05
CA VAL A 354 8.02 5.61 -29.71
C VAL A 354 7.96 6.92 -28.91
N SER A 355 9.02 7.75 -28.98
CA SER A 355 9.02 9.08 -28.32
C SER A 355 7.95 10.00 -28.88
N LEU A 356 7.74 10.02 -30.21
CA LEU A 356 6.69 10.79 -30.83
C LEU A 356 5.30 10.31 -30.43
N LEU A 357 5.07 9.00 -30.41
CA LEU A 357 3.79 8.43 -29.96
C LEU A 357 3.50 8.78 -28.50
N CYS A 358 4.49 8.73 -27.61
CA CYS A 358 4.34 9.17 -26.23
C CYS A 358 3.95 10.64 -26.13
N ALA A 359 4.64 11.51 -26.88
CA ALA A 359 4.36 12.95 -26.87
C ALA A 359 2.94 13.26 -27.40
N VAL A 360 2.52 12.58 -28.47
CA VAL A 360 1.17 12.73 -29.02
C VAL A 360 0.12 12.24 -28.04
N MET A 361 0.30 11.07 -27.42
CA MET A 361 -0.66 10.51 -26.45
C MET A 361 -0.81 11.41 -25.22
N VAL A 362 0.29 11.89 -24.65
CA VAL A 362 0.27 12.79 -23.50
C VAL A 362 -0.33 14.14 -23.90
N GLY A 363 0.06 14.69 -25.04
CA GLY A 363 -0.48 15.96 -25.54
C GLY A 363 -1.99 15.92 -25.81
N THR A 364 -2.51 14.83 -26.38
CA THR A 364 -3.96 14.67 -26.60
C THR A 364 -4.71 14.54 -25.28
N ALA A 365 -4.17 13.78 -24.31
CA ALA A 365 -4.81 13.63 -23.02
C ALA A 365 -4.85 14.94 -22.22
N LEU A 366 -3.76 15.72 -22.24
CA LEU A 366 -3.74 17.05 -21.62
C LEU A 366 -4.74 18.01 -22.28
N TRP A 367 -4.95 17.91 -23.60
CA TRP A 367 -5.91 18.76 -24.32
C TRP A 367 -7.37 18.35 -24.05
N THR A 368 -7.64 17.06 -23.88
CA THR A 368 -9.01 16.55 -23.64
C THR A 368 -9.37 16.44 -22.18
N HIS A 369 -8.49 16.85 -21.27
CA HIS A 369 -8.74 16.81 -19.83
C HIS A 369 -9.78 17.89 -19.46
N GLU A 370 -11.02 17.46 -19.24
CA GLU A 370 -12.05 18.24 -18.60
C GLU A 370 -12.19 17.76 -17.15
N PRO A 371 -12.15 18.68 -16.13
CA PRO A 371 -12.39 18.29 -14.75
C PRO A 371 -13.76 17.64 -14.62
N THR A 372 -13.80 16.39 -14.18
CA THR A 372 -15.05 15.66 -13.92
C THR A 372 -15.67 16.20 -12.64
N ARG A 373 -16.73 17.01 -12.78
CA ARG A 373 -17.56 17.41 -11.63
C ARG A 373 -18.48 16.25 -11.25
N PRO A 374 -18.44 15.75 -9.99
CA PRO A 374 -19.41 14.79 -9.51
C PRO A 374 -20.83 15.37 -9.60
N THR A 375 -21.81 14.53 -9.89
CA THR A 375 -23.23 14.94 -9.86
C THR A 375 -23.68 15.20 -8.42
N THR A 376 -24.29 16.38 -8.19
CA THR A 376 -24.86 16.74 -6.90
C THR A 376 -25.97 15.78 -6.47
N VAL A 377 -25.95 15.35 -5.23
CA VAL A 377 -27.02 14.57 -4.60
C VAL A 377 -27.80 15.53 -3.70
N ASP A 378 -29.03 15.87 -4.09
CA ASP A 378 -29.91 16.73 -3.30
C ASP A 378 -30.25 16.05 -1.96
N ARG A 379 -29.64 16.52 -0.90
CA ARG A 379 -30.00 16.19 0.48
C ARG A 379 -30.56 17.43 1.11
N GLY A 380 -31.87 17.45 1.36
CA GLY A 380 -32.60 18.58 1.91
C GLY A 380 -31.82 19.44 2.90
N ALA A 381 -32.05 20.73 2.89
CA ALA A 381 -31.32 21.69 3.70
C ALA A 381 -31.43 21.34 5.20
N PRO A 382 -30.30 21.15 5.91
CA PRO A 382 -30.32 20.96 7.35
C PRO A 382 -30.77 22.24 8.05
N THR A 383 -31.46 22.11 9.19
CA THR A 383 -31.72 23.21 10.13
C THR A 383 -30.39 23.56 10.80
N ALA A 384 -29.70 24.59 10.30
CA ALA A 384 -28.39 24.97 10.81
C ALA A 384 -28.49 26.36 11.49
N GLY A 385 -27.70 26.53 12.56
CA GLY A 385 -27.47 27.82 13.17
C GLY A 385 -26.62 28.75 12.26
N PRO A 386 -26.39 30.01 12.67
CA PRO A 386 -25.72 31.02 11.83
C PRO A 386 -24.26 30.65 11.49
N LEU A 387 -23.55 29.94 12.39
CA LEU A 387 -22.15 29.53 12.17
C LEU A 387 -22.06 28.34 11.22
N SER A 388 -22.99 27.42 11.33
CA SER A 388 -23.13 26.29 10.39
C SER A 388 -23.51 26.79 8.98
N ALA A 389 -24.33 27.86 8.89
CA ALA A 389 -24.66 28.48 7.62
C ALA A 389 -23.46 29.19 6.97
N ALA A 390 -22.63 29.90 7.74
CA ALA A 390 -21.41 30.52 7.23
C ALA A 390 -20.39 29.47 6.73
N LEU A 391 -20.21 28.38 7.47
CA LEU A 391 -19.36 27.26 7.04
C LEU A 391 -19.87 26.63 5.74
N ARG A 392 -21.19 26.46 5.61
CA ARG A 392 -21.80 25.94 4.39
C ARG A 392 -21.53 26.83 3.18
N ASP A 393 -21.57 28.14 3.34
CA ASP A 393 -21.25 29.11 2.30
C ASP A 393 -19.77 29.01 1.87
N ASP A 394 -18.85 28.88 2.84
CA ASP A 394 -17.43 28.65 2.57
C ASP A 394 -17.21 27.34 1.77
N LEU A 395 -17.88 26.24 2.15
CA LEU A 395 -17.81 24.95 1.45
C LEU A 395 -18.41 25.05 0.04
N ALA A 396 -19.55 25.73 -0.12
CA ALA A 396 -20.19 25.92 -1.43
C ALA A 396 -19.32 26.76 -2.36
N THR A 397 -18.74 27.85 -1.85
CA THR A 397 -17.80 28.70 -2.58
C THR A 397 -16.59 27.89 -3.06
N ALA A 398 -16.09 26.97 -2.24
CA ALA A 398 -14.97 26.11 -2.60
C ALA A 398 -15.31 25.10 -3.71
N LEU A 399 -16.56 24.64 -3.80
CA LEU A 399 -17.02 23.78 -4.90
C LEU A 399 -17.07 24.51 -6.24
N GLU A 400 -17.29 25.82 -6.23
CA GLU A 400 -17.35 26.65 -7.43
C GLU A 400 -15.96 27.18 -7.82
N ALA A 401 -14.96 27.06 -6.95
CA ALA A 401 -13.63 27.60 -7.16
C ALA A 401 -12.92 26.93 -8.36
N THR A 402 -12.37 27.75 -9.23
CA THR A 402 -11.55 27.30 -10.38
C THR A 402 -10.05 27.33 -10.09
N GLU A 403 -9.64 28.08 -9.07
CA GLU A 403 -8.25 28.26 -8.67
C GLU A 403 -8.06 27.93 -7.19
N TRP A 404 -6.89 27.44 -6.85
CA TRP A 404 -6.52 27.17 -5.46
C TRP A 404 -6.30 28.48 -4.70
N PRO A 405 -6.65 28.55 -3.40
CA PRO A 405 -6.25 29.66 -2.55
C PRO A 405 -4.72 29.87 -2.60
N GLU A 406 -4.27 31.11 -2.60
CA GLU A 406 -2.84 31.46 -2.63
C GLU A 406 -2.08 30.77 -1.48
N LYS A 407 -2.67 30.73 -0.29
CA LYS A 407 -2.16 30.01 0.86
C LYS A 407 -3.23 29.06 1.38
N LEU A 408 -2.92 27.76 1.39
CA LEU A 408 -3.78 26.74 1.93
C LEU A 408 -3.22 26.26 3.29
N GLU A 409 -3.97 26.50 4.35
CA GLU A 409 -3.58 26.17 5.72
C GLU A 409 -4.05 24.77 6.08
N ALA A 410 -3.14 23.95 6.58
CA ALA A 410 -3.42 22.59 7.05
C ALA A 410 -3.03 22.39 8.54
N HIS A 411 -2.08 23.16 9.03
CA HIS A 411 -1.56 23.05 10.39
C HIS A 411 -1.97 24.22 11.25
N ASP A 412 -2.20 23.95 12.54
CA ASP A 412 -2.41 24.96 13.55
C ASP A 412 -1.27 24.85 14.59
N PRO A 413 -0.37 25.87 14.69
CA PRO A 413 0.76 25.82 15.61
C PRO A 413 0.36 25.90 17.09
N GLU A 414 -0.85 26.40 17.40
CA GLU A 414 -1.34 26.55 18.79
C GLU A 414 -1.82 25.22 19.37
N LEU A 415 -2.17 24.24 18.52
CA LEU A 415 -2.69 22.92 18.92
C LEU A 415 -1.65 21.80 18.83
N ARG A 416 -0.37 22.12 18.89
CA ARG A 416 0.70 21.10 18.92
C ARG A 416 0.53 20.21 20.16
N GLY A 417 0.59 18.90 19.95
CA GLY A 417 0.52 17.91 21.02
C GLY A 417 -0.90 17.43 21.38
N VAL A 418 -1.97 18.13 20.95
CA VAL A 418 -3.35 17.71 21.27
C VAL A 418 -3.65 16.31 20.71
N ARG A 419 -3.20 16.01 19.49
CA ARG A 419 -3.37 14.68 18.86
C ARG A 419 -2.52 13.58 19.48
N GLU A 420 -1.46 13.92 20.21
CA GLU A 420 -0.61 12.94 20.91
C GLU A 420 -1.39 12.13 21.95
N CYS A 421 -2.54 12.65 22.41
CA CYS A 421 -3.45 11.93 23.31
C CYS A 421 -3.96 10.60 22.70
N GLY A 422 -3.96 10.45 21.38
CA GLY A 422 -4.34 9.20 20.69
C GLY A 422 -3.16 8.31 20.33
N ASP A 423 -1.91 8.77 20.49
CA ASP A 423 -0.73 8.05 20.07
C ASP A 423 -0.42 6.87 20.99
N ARG A 424 -0.10 5.72 20.40
CA ARG A 424 0.22 4.48 21.12
C ARG A 424 1.62 4.47 21.70
N ASP A 425 2.57 5.09 21.03
CA ASP A 425 3.97 5.12 21.43
C ASP A 425 4.18 6.14 22.56
N HIS A 426 3.39 7.20 22.58
CA HIS A 426 3.23 8.12 23.69
C HIS A 426 1.95 7.75 24.43
N ARG A 427 2.06 7.16 25.62
CA ARG A 427 0.94 7.01 26.55
C ARG A 427 0.89 8.24 27.47
N PRO A 428 0.29 9.36 27.02
CA PRO A 428 0.11 10.50 27.87
C PRO A 428 -0.69 10.04 29.08
N THR A 429 -0.35 10.56 30.24
CA THR A 429 -1.14 10.31 31.45
C THR A 429 -2.53 10.93 31.26
N VAL A 430 -3.54 10.41 31.96
CA VAL A 430 -4.90 11.02 31.96
C VAL A 430 -4.83 12.52 32.24
N ARG A 431 -3.88 12.97 33.04
CA ARG A 431 -3.68 14.39 33.38
C ARG A 431 -3.22 15.20 32.17
N ASP A 432 -2.38 14.67 31.31
CA ASP A 432 -1.84 15.36 30.12
C ASP A 432 -2.88 15.49 29.02
N CYS A 433 -3.94 14.67 29.05
CA CYS A 433 -5.05 14.66 28.10
C CYS A 433 -6.37 15.17 28.70
N THR A 434 -6.28 16.05 29.68
CA THR A 434 -7.42 16.76 30.25
C THR A 434 -7.31 18.25 29.92
N PHE A 435 -8.33 18.81 29.29
CA PHE A 435 -8.41 20.16 28.80
C PHE A 435 -9.53 20.93 29.51
N GLY A 436 -9.43 22.25 29.60
CA GLY A 436 -10.40 23.12 30.29
C GLY A 436 -10.05 23.34 31.76
N SER A 437 -10.97 23.95 32.52
CA SER A 437 -10.72 24.28 33.93
C SER A 437 -10.60 23.03 34.79
N PRO A 438 -9.55 22.90 35.63
CA PRO A 438 -9.44 21.79 36.57
C PRO A 438 -10.60 21.80 37.64
N ASP A 439 -11.20 22.97 37.89
CA ASP A 439 -12.29 23.15 38.85
C ASP A 439 -13.67 23.07 38.18
N ALA A 440 -13.75 22.67 36.91
CA ALA A 440 -15.01 22.52 36.20
C ALA A 440 -15.94 21.52 36.87
N ALA A 441 -17.21 21.89 37.00
CA ALA A 441 -18.22 21.08 37.66
C ALA A 441 -18.63 19.85 36.84
N LYS A 442 -18.46 19.90 35.52
CA LYS A 442 -18.86 18.87 34.57
C LYS A 442 -17.67 18.31 33.79
N THR A 443 -17.71 16.99 33.57
CA THR A 443 -16.68 16.31 32.78
C THR A 443 -17.30 15.74 31.49
N ALA A 444 -16.73 16.08 30.35
CA ALA A 444 -16.95 15.39 29.09
C ALA A 444 -15.79 14.43 28.84
N VAL A 445 -16.07 13.25 28.31
CA VAL A 445 -15.03 12.30 27.89
C VAL A 445 -15.17 12.01 26.40
N LEU A 446 -14.09 12.21 25.62
CA LEU A 446 -14.03 11.85 24.22
C LEU A 446 -13.40 10.47 24.05
N VAL A 447 -14.11 9.56 23.40
CA VAL A 447 -13.65 8.19 23.12
C VAL A 447 -13.77 7.85 21.63
N GLY A 448 -12.91 6.98 21.14
CA GLY A 448 -12.89 6.56 19.74
C GLY A 448 -11.49 6.22 19.25
N ASP A 449 -11.29 6.31 17.95
CA ASP A 449 -10.00 6.12 17.29
C ASP A 449 -9.36 7.46 16.85
N SER A 450 -8.59 7.44 15.77
CA SER A 450 -7.98 8.66 15.21
C SER A 450 -9.00 9.67 14.69
N ILE A 451 -10.22 9.27 14.36
CA ILE A 451 -11.31 10.19 13.99
C ILE A 451 -11.74 11.00 15.22
N ALA A 452 -11.89 10.35 16.38
CA ALA A 452 -12.10 11.08 17.63
C ALA A 452 -10.93 12.02 17.94
N GLY A 453 -9.70 11.57 17.69
CA GLY A 453 -8.51 12.43 17.79
C GLY A 453 -8.58 13.69 16.92
N ALA A 454 -9.14 13.60 15.71
CA ALA A 454 -9.31 14.74 14.81
C ALA A 454 -10.39 15.75 15.27
N TRP A 455 -11.29 15.36 16.16
CA TRP A 455 -12.26 16.28 16.76
C TRP A 455 -11.69 17.07 17.94
N LEU A 456 -10.53 16.70 18.48
CA LEU A 456 -9.94 17.40 19.62
C LEU A 456 -9.67 18.86 19.33
N GLU A 457 -9.18 19.20 18.14
CA GLU A 457 -8.91 20.59 17.77
C GLU A 457 -10.20 21.44 17.68
N ALA A 458 -11.35 20.81 17.43
CA ALA A 458 -12.65 21.47 17.47
C ALA A 458 -13.18 21.60 18.89
N LEU A 459 -13.01 20.56 19.72
CA LEU A 459 -13.62 20.49 21.07
C LEU A 459 -12.80 21.19 22.15
N VAL A 460 -11.47 21.15 22.09
CA VAL A 460 -10.59 21.75 23.09
C VAL A 460 -10.86 23.26 23.26
N PRO A 461 -10.92 24.08 22.21
CA PRO A 461 -11.22 25.51 22.36
C PRO A 461 -12.59 25.77 23.01
N LEU A 462 -13.59 24.91 22.80
CA LEU A 462 -14.92 25.08 23.39
C LEU A 462 -14.88 24.92 24.93
N VAL A 463 -14.15 23.91 25.42
CA VAL A 463 -14.04 23.69 26.87
C VAL A 463 -13.04 24.63 27.54
N GLU A 464 -12.02 25.12 26.85
CA GLU A 464 -11.09 26.13 27.38
C GLU A 464 -11.75 27.49 27.63
N HIS A 465 -12.81 27.82 26.86
CA HIS A 465 -13.61 29.01 27.05
C HIS A 465 -14.79 28.79 28.01
N SER A 466 -14.98 27.57 28.52
CA SER A 466 -16.04 27.19 29.46
C SER A 466 -15.53 27.18 30.92
N SER A 467 -16.27 27.74 31.82
CA SER A 467 -16.03 27.56 33.25
C SER A 467 -16.70 26.32 33.83
N GLU A 468 -17.66 25.73 33.12
CA GLU A 468 -18.45 24.60 33.59
C GLU A 468 -17.89 23.23 33.18
N TRP A 469 -17.20 23.13 32.03
CA TRP A 469 -16.79 21.89 31.42
C TRP A 469 -15.28 21.70 31.39
N ARG A 470 -14.85 20.48 31.62
CA ARG A 470 -13.52 19.97 31.24
C ARG A 470 -13.67 18.76 30.32
N LEU A 471 -12.71 18.54 29.44
CA LEU A 471 -12.67 17.43 28.49
C LEU A 471 -11.53 16.47 28.82
N LEU A 472 -11.86 15.23 29.09
CA LEU A 472 -10.90 14.12 29.17
C LEU A 472 -10.86 13.41 27.81
N ALA A 473 -9.71 13.43 27.15
CA ALA A 473 -9.53 12.80 25.84
C ALA A 473 -8.92 11.39 25.99
N LEU A 474 -9.63 10.38 25.50
CA LEU A 474 -9.22 8.98 25.53
C LEU A 474 -9.29 8.30 24.14
N PRO A 475 -8.95 8.97 23.02
CA PRO A 475 -8.90 8.29 21.73
C PRO A 475 -7.82 7.20 21.71
N ARG A 476 -7.97 6.23 20.80
CA ARG A 476 -6.97 5.17 20.59
C ARG A 476 -6.75 4.98 19.10
N ASN A 477 -5.74 5.67 18.56
CA ASN A 477 -5.44 5.66 17.14
C ASN A 477 -5.39 4.25 16.56
N GLY A 478 -6.19 4.02 15.50
CA GLY A 478 -6.30 2.74 14.82
C GLY A 478 -6.99 1.62 15.62
N CYS A 479 -7.76 1.97 16.68
CA CYS A 479 -8.65 1.06 17.39
C CYS A 479 -10.05 1.67 17.47
N PRO A 480 -10.92 1.44 16.47
CA PRO A 480 -12.30 1.89 16.52
C PRO A 480 -13.02 1.45 17.78
N PHE A 481 -13.89 2.32 18.32
CA PHE A 481 -14.66 2.03 19.53
C PHE A 481 -15.90 1.17 19.22
N ILE A 482 -15.64 0.03 18.57
CA ILE A 482 -16.60 -0.96 18.05
C ILE A 482 -16.17 -2.34 18.58
N ALA A 483 -17.08 -3.13 19.13
CA ALA A 483 -16.78 -4.41 19.81
C ALA A 483 -16.45 -5.56 18.82
N LEU A 484 -15.73 -5.26 17.73
CA LEU A 484 -15.22 -6.20 16.73
C LEU A 484 -13.73 -5.98 16.51
N ASP A 485 -13.05 -6.98 16.00
CA ASP A 485 -11.65 -6.87 15.61
C ASP A 485 -11.51 -6.44 14.15
N LEU A 486 -10.44 -5.69 13.85
CA LEU A 486 -10.17 -5.22 12.49
C LEU A 486 -9.75 -6.39 11.59
N ALA A 487 -10.35 -6.51 10.41
CA ALA A 487 -10.04 -7.57 9.46
C ALA A 487 -8.58 -7.50 8.97
N HIS A 488 -8.05 -6.29 8.78
CA HIS A 488 -6.68 -6.06 8.27
C HIS A 488 -5.60 -5.98 9.36
N ALA A 489 -5.96 -6.08 10.64
CA ALA A 489 -5.01 -6.00 11.75
C ALA A 489 -5.37 -6.98 12.88
N PRO A 490 -5.48 -8.29 12.63
CA PRO A 490 -5.96 -9.27 13.60
C PRO A 490 -5.03 -9.44 14.82
N GLY A 491 -3.79 -8.96 14.76
CA GLY A 491 -2.85 -8.96 15.91
C GLY A 491 -2.92 -7.73 16.80
N ARG A 492 -3.79 -6.76 16.49
CA ARG A 492 -3.93 -5.53 17.25
C ARG A 492 -4.89 -5.74 18.43
N ASP A 493 -4.40 -5.66 19.66
CA ASP A 493 -5.20 -5.88 20.88
C ASP A 493 -6.13 -4.68 21.19
N CYS A 494 -7.03 -4.38 20.23
CA CYS A 494 -8.01 -3.31 20.41
C CYS A 494 -9.08 -3.65 21.46
N ALA A 495 -9.32 -4.92 21.74
CA ALA A 495 -10.23 -5.35 22.78
C ALA A 495 -9.74 -4.89 24.16
N ARG A 496 -8.45 -5.04 24.43
CA ARG A 496 -7.81 -4.57 25.66
C ARG A 496 -7.81 -3.05 25.78
N GLU A 497 -7.52 -2.34 24.68
CA GLU A 497 -7.55 -0.88 24.67
C GLU A 497 -8.97 -0.36 24.93
N ARG A 498 -10.00 -0.93 24.28
CA ARG A 498 -11.40 -0.59 24.54
C ARG A 498 -11.80 -0.85 26.00
N ALA A 499 -11.38 -1.98 26.58
CA ALA A 499 -11.66 -2.28 27.99
C ALA A 499 -11.02 -1.26 28.94
N ALA A 500 -9.79 -0.82 28.66
CA ALA A 500 -9.12 0.22 29.44
C ALA A 500 -9.84 1.57 29.35
N VAL A 501 -10.33 1.94 28.15
CA VAL A 501 -11.13 3.17 27.97
C VAL A 501 -12.43 3.10 28.76
N VAL A 502 -13.18 1.98 28.70
CA VAL A 502 -14.42 1.80 29.49
C VAL A 502 -14.15 1.92 30.99
N ALA A 503 -13.06 1.31 31.49
CA ALA A 503 -12.67 1.42 32.90
C ALA A 503 -12.33 2.87 33.29
N ALA A 504 -11.66 3.62 32.42
CA ALA A 504 -11.34 5.03 32.66
C ALA A 504 -12.61 5.91 32.70
N VAL A 505 -13.56 5.67 31.78
CA VAL A 505 -14.88 6.34 31.79
C VAL A 505 -15.62 6.01 33.10
N GLY A 506 -15.62 4.72 33.51
CA GLY A 506 -16.23 4.29 34.78
C GLY A 506 -15.61 4.95 36.00
N SER A 507 -14.31 5.26 35.96
CA SER A 507 -13.64 5.97 37.07
C SER A 507 -13.90 7.49 37.05
N ALA A 508 -14.15 8.06 35.89
CA ALA A 508 -14.38 9.48 35.71
C ALA A 508 -15.82 9.92 36.02
N HIS A 509 -16.79 9.00 35.91
CA HIS A 509 -18.24 9.25 36.07
C HIS A 509 -18.67 10.56 35.35
N PRO A 510 -18.50 10.66 34.04
CA PRO A 510 -18.71 11.91 33.31
C PRO A 510 -20.21 12.19 33.11
N GLU A 511 -20.59 13.46 33.04
CA GLU A 511 -21.92 13.88 32.61
C GLU A 511 -22.13 13.61 31.11
N LEU A 512 -21.05 13.60 30.31
CA LEU A 512 -21.12 13.44 28.86
C LEU A 512 -20.02 12.51 28.35
N VAL A 513 -20.38 11.55 27.53
CA VAL A 513 -19.42 10.80 26.68
C VAL A 513 -19.67 11.13 25.24
N ILE A 514 -18.65 11.63 24.53
CA ILE A 514 -18.63 11.87 23.09
C ILE A 514 -17.91 10.70 22.43
N VAL A 515 -18.57 10.01 21.51
CA VAL A 515 -18.02 8.87 20.78
C VAL A 515 -17.84 9.24 19.30
N SER A 516 -16.67 8.99 18.74
CA SER A 516 -16.49 9.06 17.27
C SER A 516 -15.46 8.04 16.83
N SER A 517 -15.76 7.28 15.79
CA SER A 517 -14.88 6.24 15.27
C SER A 517 -15.04 6.08 13.79
N ARG A 518 -13.98 5.60 13.15
CA ARG A 518 -13.98 5.26 11.74
C ARG A 518 -14.95 4.11 11.49
N ASP A 519 -15.99 4.38 10.74
CA ASP A 519 -17.05 3.45 10.32
C ASP A 519 -16.71 2.69 9.03
N SER A 520 -15.86 3.27 8.18
CA SER A 520 -15.41 2.70 6.90
C SER A 520 -14.36 1.58 7.04
N ALA A 521 -13.94 1.23 8.27
CA ALA A 521 -13.03 0.13 8.49
C ALA A 521 -13.73 -1.22 8.26
N GLU A 522 -12.99 -2.21 7.77
CA GLU A 522 -13.47 -3.60 7.68
C GLU A 522 -13.21 -4.33 9.00
N PHE A 523 -14.23 -5.02 9.48
CA PHE A 523 -14.20 -5.76 10.73
C PHE A 523 -14.39 -7.25 10.46
N LEU A 524 -13.78 -8.09 11.31
CA LEU A 524 -14.09 -9.52 11.32
C LEU A 524 -15.52 -9.76 11.81
N ALA A 525 -16.21 -10.71 11.19
CA ALA A 525 -17.51 -11.16 11.68
C ALA A 525 -17.38 -11.73 13.13
N PRO A 526 -18.45 -11.69 13.94
CA PRO A 526 -18.41 -12.15 15.33
C PRO A 526 -17.94 -13.60 15.52
N ASP A 527 -18.11 -14.45 14.51
CA ASP A 527 -17.65 -15.85 14.49
C ASP A 527 -16.17 -15.99 14.08
N GLY A 528 -15.51 -14.87 13.70
CA GLY A 528 -14.12 -14.83 13.25
C GLY A 528 -13.94 -15.30 11.80
N VAL A 529 -15.02 -15.51 11.02
CA VAL A 529 -14.96 -15.99 9.65
C VAL A 529 -15.56 -14.96 8.69
N GLY A 530 -14.74 -14.38 7.83
CA GLY A 530 -15.15 -13.34 6.89
C GLY A 530 -15.30 -11.96 7.52
N THR A 531 -15.90 -11.02 6.78
CA THR A 531 -16.12 -9.64 7.21
C THR A 531 -17.53 -9.44 7.77
N ALA A 532 -17.63 -8.61 8.81
CA ALA A 532 -18.90 -8.24 9.41
C ALA A 532 -19.73 -7.36 8.47
N ASP A 533 -21.02 -7.62 8.40
CA ASP A 533 -21.97 -6.77 7.70
C ASP A 533 -22.31 -5.49 8.50
N ASP A 534 -23.05 -4.56 7.88
CA ASP A 534 -23.36 -3.27 8.48
C ASP A 534 -24.20 -3.36 9.77
N GLU A 535 -25.09 -4.34 9.87
CA GLU A 535 -25.91 -4.56 11.09
C GLU A 535 -25.06 -5.14 12.23
N GLN A 536 -24.14 -6.05 11.93
CA GLN A 536 -23.19 -6.60 12.93
C GLN A 536 -22.27 -5.52 13.47
N VAL A 537 -21.76 -4.63 12.60
CA VAL A 537 -20.93 -3.50 12.99
C VAL A 537 -21.72 -2.52 13.86
N ALA A 538 -22.96 -2.22 13.48
CA ALA A 538 -23.83 -1.31 14.21
C ALA A 538 -24.18 -1.87 15.63
N GLU A 539 -24.50 -3.15 15.75
CA GLU A 539 -24.75 -3.77 17.07
C GLU A 539 -23.50 -3.83 17.95
N ALA A 540 -22.33 -4.08 17.33
CA ALA A 540 -21.07 -4.04 18.04
C ALA A 540 -20.72 -2.63 18.54
N ALA A 541 -21.02 -1.59 17.77
CA ALA A 541 -20.89 -0.20 18.20
C ALA A 541 -21.87 0.13 19.32
N ALA A 542 -23.16 -0.24 19.18
CA ALA A 542 -24.16 -0.06 20.20
C ALA A 542 -23.78 -0.73 21.53
N THR A 543 -23.13 -1.89 21.45
CA THR A 543 -22.61 -2.58 22.65
C THR A 543 -21.57 -1.73 23.38
N MET A 544 -20.67 -1.05 22.68
CA MET A 544 -19.68 -0.16 23.30
C MET A 544 -20.35 1.10 23.86
N HIS A 545 -21.33 1.67 23.13
CA HIS A 545 -22.10 2.83 23.61
C HIS A 545 -22.84 2.50 24.91
N ARG A 546 -23.49 1.33 25.01
CA ARG A 546 -24.13 0.87 26.28
C ARG A 546 -23.12 0.74 27.42
N ARG A 547 -21.90 0.21 27.15
CA ARG A 547 -20.87 0.05 28.18
C ARG A 547 -20.44 1.38 28.79
N VAL A 548 -20.20 2.41 27.97
CA VAL A 548 -19.83 3.74 28.49
C VAL A 548 -21.04 4.49 29.03
N GLY A 549 -22.23 4.34 28.43
CA GLY A 549 -23.47 4.93 28.89
C GLY A 549 -23.95 4.44 30.27
N ALA A 550 -23.47 3.26 30.71
CA ALA A 550 -23.72 2.79 32.10
C ALA A 550 -22.99 3.64 33.15
N HIS A 551 -22.05 4.49 32.74
CA HIS A 551 -21.21 5.32 33.61
C HIS A 551 -21.33 6.81 33.35
N ALA A 552 -22.24 7.26 32.45
CA ALA A 552 -22.43 8.62 32.04
C ALA A 552 -23.91 9.01 32.00
N ASP A 553 -24.20 10.29 32.21
CA ASP A 553 -25.59 10.79 32.12
C ASP A 553 -26.10 10.84 30.67
N GLN A 554 -25.22 11.17 29.73
CA GLN A 554 -25.53 11.27 28.30
C GLN A 554 -24.39 10.72 27.42
N VAL A 555 -24.75 10.10 26.30
CA VAL A 555 -23.83 9.67 25.24
C VAL A 555 -24.20 10.40 23.94
N VAL A 556 -23.21 11.03 23.32
CA VAL A 556 -23.35 11.63 21.98
C VAL A 556 -22.42 10.92 21.01
N VAL A 557 -22.98 10.43 19.92
CA VAL A 557 -22.23 9.78 18.84
C VAL A 557 -22.06 10.81 17.71
N LEU A 558 -20.82 11.25 17.46
CA LEU A 558 -20.47 12.01 16.27
C LEU A 558 -20.21 11.01 15.13
N THR A 559 -20.97 11.08 14.04
CA THR A 559 -20.68 10.25 12.86
C THR A 559 -19.27 10.54 12.36
N ALA A 560 -18.63 9.57 11.70
CA ALA A 560 -17.38 9.83 11.00
C ALA A 560 -17.61 10.82 9.85
N PRO A 561 -16.72 11.80 9.64
CA PRO A 561 -16.83 12.66 8.47
C PRO A 561 -16.81 11.82 7.18
N PRO A 562 -17.65 12.10 6.17
CA PRO A 562 -17.60 11.43 4.89
C PRO A 562 -16.18 11.39 4.32
N VAL A 563 -15.80 10.34 3.64
CA VAL A 563 -14.50 10.24 2.96
C VAL A 563 -14.36 11.34 1.91
N GLY A 564 -13.20 11.93 1.77
CA GLY A 564 -12.90 12.97 0.78
C GLY A 564 -11.55 12.77 0.10
N ALA A 565 -11.16 13.71 -0.74
CA ALA A 565 -9.92 13.65 -1.50
C ALA A 565 -8.69 13.90 -0.62
N ASP A 566 -7.63 13.12 -0.85
CA ASP A 566 -6.29 13.38 -0.30
C ASP A 566 -5.57 14.45 -1.15
N LEU A 567 -5.40 15.63 -0.60
CA LEU A 567 -4.77 16.76 -1.28
C LEU A 567 -3.33 16.48 -1.74
N ARG A 568 -2.63 15.55 -1.10
CA ARG A 568 -1.29 15.15 -1.51
C ARG A 568 -1.31 14.45 -2.87
N THR A 569 -2.44 13.88 -3.24
CA THR A 569 -2.62 13.12 -4.47
C THR A 569 -3.40 13.85 -5.54
N CYS A 570 -4.48 14.56 -5.18
CA CYS A 570 -5.36 15.23 -6.14
C CYS A 570 -4.92 16.65 -6.48
N ARG A 571 -4.23 17.37 -5.56
CA ARG A 571 -3.72 18.72 -5.85
C ARG A 571 -2.50 18.63 -6.74
N THR A 572 -2.70 18.82 -8.03
CA THR A 572 -1.64 18.80 -9.04
C THR A 572 -1.35 20.22 -9.56
N THR A 573 -0.24 20.39 -10.27
CA THR A 573 0.10 21.67 -10.92
C THR A 573 -0.67 21.90 -12.22
N VAL A 574 -1.39 20.90 -12.70
CA VAL A 574 -2.14 20.91 -13.97
C VAL A 574 -3.64 20.97 -13.72
N GLY A 575 -4.11 20.42 -12.58
CA GLY A 575 -5.51 20.38 -12.20
C GLY A 575 -5.94 21.54 -11.30
N GLY A 576 -7.27 21.68 -11.15
CA GLY A 576 -7.91 22.67 -10.27
C GLY A 576 -8.54 22.05 -9.02
N PRO A 577 -9.19 22.87 -8.16
CA PRO A 577 -9.91 22.39 -6.99
C PRO A 577 -11.00 21.35 -7.30
N ALA A 578 -11.63 21.44 -8.47
CA ALA A 578 -12.68 20.51 -8.90
C ALA A 578 -12.18 19.04 -9.02
N ASP A 579 -10.89 18.83 -9.28
CA ASP A 579 -10.29 17.50 -9.35
C ASP A 579 -10.16 16.83 -7.96
N CYS A 580 -10.38 17.62 -6.89
CA CYS A 580 -10.31 17.19 -5.50
C CYS A 580 -11.69 17.19 -4.83
N VAL A 581 -12.77 17.19 -5.59
CA VAL A 581 -14.15 17.09 -5.08
C VAL A 581 -14.59 15.64 -5.13
N GLU A 582 -15.06 15.12 -3.98
CA GLU A 582 -15.55 13.75 -3.86
C GLU A 582 -17.03 13.73 -3.47
N PRO A 583 -17.81 12.73 -3.92
CA PRO A 583 -19.16 12.54 -3.40
C PRO A 583 -19.12 12.21 -1.91
N ALA A 584 -19.92 12.93 -1.12
CA ALA A 584 -20.14 12.60 0.29
C ALA A 584 -20.96 11.31 0.37
N ARG A 585 -20.29 10.17 0.37
CA ARG A 585 -20.94 8.86 0.52
C ARG A 585 -21.33 8.67 1.98
N SER A 586 -22.62 8.72 2.28
CA SER A 586 -23.17 8.13 3.50
C SER A 586 -23.51 6.67 3.19
N GLY A 587 -22.89 5.75 3.90
CA GLY A 587 -23.11 4.33 3.68
C GLY A 587 -24.41 3.82 4.31
N SER A 588 -24.83 2.60 3.94
CA SER A 588 -25.81 1.79 4.65
C SER A 588 -25.45 1.66 6.14
N ARG A 589 -24.18 1.68 6.45
CA ARG A 589 -23.60 1.59 7.79
C ARG A 589 -23.96 2.79 8.67
N ASP A 590 -23.91 4.03 8.16
CA ASP A 590 -24.29 5.22 8.94
C ASP A 590 -25.75 5.13 9.40
N ALA A 591 -26.64 4.67 8.51
CA ALA A 591 -28.04 4.46 8.83
C ALA A 591 -28.21 3.32 9.87
N ALA A 592 -27.43 2.25 9.77
CA ALA A 592 -27.44 1.16 10.75
C ALA A 592 -26.92 1.62 12.11
N LEU A 593 -25.83 2.37 12.15
CA LEU A 593 -25.28 2.96 13.38
C LEU A 593 -26.26 3.92 14.06
N ALA A 594 -26.95 4.75 13.28
CA ALA A 594 -27.99 5.64 13.79
C ALA A 594 -29.16 4.86 14.40
N ARG A 595 -29.66 3.81 13.72
CA ARG A 595 -30.70 2.93 14.26
C ARG A 595 -30.28 2.25 15.56
N ALA A 596 -29.06 1.71 15.59
CA ALA A 596 -28.51 1.04 16.76
C ALA A 596 -28.33 1.98 17.96
N ALA A 597 -27.93 3.22 17.72
CA ALA A 597 -27.85 4.24 18.77
C ALA A 597 -29.20 4.59 19.36
N HIS A 598 -30.27 4.70 18.53
CA HIS A 598 -31.62 4.98 19.01
C HIS A 598 -32.26 3.79 19.77
N SER A 599 -31.79 2.56 19.56
CA SER A 599 -32.30 1.37 20.28
C SER A 599 -31.75 1.25 21.72
N ASN A 600 -30.79 2.08 22.12
CA ASN A 600 -30.23 2.08 23.44
C ASN A 600 -31.17 2.73 24.47
N SER A 601 -31.28 2.13 25.66
CA SER A 601 -32.08 2.66 26.78
C SER A 601 -31.44 3.89 27.47
N THR A 602 -30.18 4.19 27.21
CA THR A 602 -29.47 5.37 27.71
C THR A 602 -29.78 6.57 26.80
N ALA A 603 -29.75 7.81 27.34
CA ALA A 603 -29.91 9.02 26.55
C ALA A 603 -28.74 9.16 25.53
N THR A 604 -28.90 8.44 24.41
CA THR A 604 -27.92 8.42 23.33
C THR A 604 -28.47 9.23 22.17
N SER A 605 -27.76 10.28 21.77
CA SER A 605 -28.06 11.09 20.58
C SER A 605 -26.99 10.92 19.51
N VAL A 606 -27.38 10.98 18.23
CA VAL A 606 -26.46 10.92 17.10
C VAL A 606 -26.42 12.29 16.43
N VAL A 607 -25.22 12.81 16.23
CA VAL A 607 -24.95 14.07 15.55
C VAL A 607 -24.33 13.74 14.18
N ASP A 608 -25.03 14.06 13.10
CA ASP A 608 -24.52 13.93 11.74
C ASP A 608 -23.51 15.05 11.47
N THR A 609 -22.24 14.68 11.41
CA THR A 609 -21.14 15.62 11.14
C THR A 609 -20.90 15.87 9.66
N SER A 610 -21.61 15.18 8.77
CA SER A 610 -21.43 15.32 7.32
C SER A 610 -21.64 16.76 6.84
N GLN A 611 -22.56 17.49 7.47
CA GLN A 611 -22.85 18.88 7.17
C GLN A 611 -21.71 19.87 7.53
N LEU A 612 -20.73 19.46 8.33
CA LEU A 612 -19.55 20.25 8.65
C LEU A 612 -18.47 20.17 7.56
N VAL A 613 -18.56 19.21 6.64
CA VAL A 613 -17.50 18.92 5.66
C VAL A 613 -18.01 18.74 4.24
N ALA A 614 -19.33 18.74 4.05
CA ALA A 614 -19.97 18.51 2.76
C ALA A 614 -21.14 19.47 2.55
N VAL A 615 -21.35 19.86 1.30
CA VAL A 615 -22.50 20.64 0.85
C VAL A 615 -23.04 20.00 -0.44
N ASP A 616 -24.36 19.94 -0.57
CA ASP A 616 -25.05 19.36 -1.74
C ASP A 616 -24.58 17.94 -2.12
N GLY A 617 -24.20 17.16 -1.10
CA GLY A 617 -23.69 15.81 -1.27
C GLY A 617 -22.27 15.71 -1.80
N LEU A 618 -21.50 16.77 -1.79
CA LEU A 618 -20.11 16.85 -2.24
C LEU A 618 -19.18 17.32 -1.12
N THR A 619 -17.98 16.78 -1.06
CA THR A 619 -16.91 17.17 -0.14
C THR A 619 -15.86 18.00 -0.90
N PRO A 620 -15.75 19.32 -0.66
CA PRO A 620 -14.72 20.14 -1.27
C PRO A 620 -13.35 19.88 -0.61
N ALA A 621 -12.31 20.26 -1.33
CA ALA A 621 -10.92 20.13 -0.87
C ALA A 621 -10.54 21.11 0.25
N PHE A 622 -11.20 22.26 0.29
CA PHE A 622 -10.93 23.34 1.25
C PHE A 622 -12.22 24.11 1.59
N ALA A 623 -12.16 24.94 2.64
CA ALA A 623 -13.17 25.93 2.99
C ALA A 623 -12.45 27.21 3.37
N GLY A 624 -12.80 28.33 2.73
CA GLY A 624 -12.03 29.57 2.81
C GLY A 624 -10.57 29.32 2.37
N ASN A 625 -9.61 29.51 3.28
CA ASN A 625 -8.19 29.23 3.03
C ASN A 625 -7.67 27.97 3.74
N ARG A 626 -8.55 27.09 4.27
CA ARG A 626 -8.16 25.91 5.04
C ARG A 626 -8.41 24.64 4.27
N ALA A 627 -7.41 23.77 4.23
CA ALA A 627 -7.56 22.41 3.70
C ALA A 627 -8.49 21.61 4.60
N VAL A 628 -9.55 21.01 4.04
CA VAL A 628 -10.51 20.24 4.84
C VAL A 628 -9.87 18.98 5.37
N ARG A 629 -9.05 18.27 4.56
CA ARG A 629 -8.51 16.95 4.92
C ARG A 629 -7.01 16.88 4.80
N GLU A 630 -6.43 16.06 5.68
CA GLU A 630 -5.01 15.68 5.66
C GLU A 630 -4.77 14.48 4.74
N ASP A 631 -5.71 13.53 4.76
CA ASP A 631 -5.80 12.34 3.89
C ASP A 631 -7.27 12.10 3.50
N THR A 632 -7.64 10.89 3.14
CA THR A 632 -9.01 10.58 2.72
C THR A 632 -10.03 10.61 3.87
N VAL A 633 -9.62 10.52 5.13
CA VAL A 633 -10.51 10.38 6.29
C VAL A 633 -10.28 11.42 7.38
N HIS A 634 -9.04 11.86 7.63
CA HIS A 634 -8.73 12.76 8.72
C HIS A 634 -8.88 14.23 8.33
N LEU A 635 -9.53 15.00 9.17
CA LEU A 635 -9.59 16.47 9.05
C LEU A 635 -8.22 17.09 9.38
N THR A 636 -7.87 18.20 8.72
CA THR A 636 -6.68 18.96 9.11
C THR A 636 -6.89 19.65 10.45
N PRO A 637 -5.84 19.88 11.26
CA PRO A 637 -5.93 20.64 12.49
C PRO A 637 -6.53 22.03 12.30
N ALA A 638 -6.11 22.77 11.27
CA ALA A 638 -6.59 24.12 10.98
C ALA A 638 -8.09 24.14 10.66
N PHE A 639 -8.56 23.18 9.85
CA PHE A 639 -9.97 23.09 9.53
C PHE A 639 -10.79 22.60 10.74
N SER A 640 -10.35 21.53 11.42
CA SER A 640 -11.03 21.02 12.62
C SER A 640 -11.27 22.11 13.65
N ARG A 641 -10.24 22.92 13.97
CA ARG A 641 -10.40 24.07 14.87
C ARG A 641 -11.44 25.07 14.38
N SER A 642 -11.42 25.37 13.07
CA SER A 642 -12.32 26.39 12.51
C SER A 642 -13.80 26.02 12.56
N ILE A 643 -14.12 24.72 12.53
CA ILE A 643 -15.49 24.22 12.60
C ILE A 643 -16.00 24.01 14.02
N GLY A 644 -15.17 24.23 15.05
CA GLY A 644 -15.56 24.09 16.45
C GLY A 644 -16.86 24.82 16.81
N PRO A 645 -17.03 26.10 16.45
CA PRO A 645 -18.28 26.85 16.71
C PRO A 645 -19.50 26.23 16.03
N ALA A 646 -19.39 25.76 14.78
CA ALA A 646 -20.48 25.08 14.07
C ALA A 646 -20.79 23.70 14.70
N LEU A 647 -19.76 22.98 15.17
CA LEU A 647 -19.95 21.74 15.92
C LEU A 647 -20.69 22.01 17.25
N ALA A 648 -20.40 23.13 17.93
CA ALA A 648 -21.11 23.49 19.15
C ALA A 648 -22.59 23.75 18.90
N GLU A 649 -22.98 24.34 17.77
CA GLU A 649 -24.39 24.50 17.38
C GLU A 649 -25.07 23.11 17.21
N LEU A 650 -24.42 22.16 16.52
CA LEU A 650 -24.94 20.82 16.33
C LEU A 650 -25.07 20.04 17.65
N LEU A 651 -24.11 20.21 18.54
CA LEU A 651 -24.18 19.61 19.89
C LEU A 651 -25.30 20.22 20.71
N ALA A 652 -25.55 21.53 20.60
CA ALA A 652 -26.65 22.22 21.29
C ALA A 652 -28.02 21.70 20.81
N ASP A 653 -28.18 21.44 19.51
CA ASP A 653 -29.39 20.82 18.93
C ASP A 653 -29.61 19.39 19.45
N ALA A 654 -28.53 18.68 19.78
CA ALA A 654 -28.56 17.37 20.44
C ALA A 654 -28.70 17.45 21.97
N GLY A 655 -28.94 18.65 22.52
CA GLY A 655 -29.15 18.86 23.95
C GLY A 655 -27.86 19.06 24.77
N VAL A 656 -26.71 19.21 24.13
CA VAL A 656 -25.40 19.40 24.78
C VAL A 656 -24.86 20.81 24.55
N ARG A 657 -24.63 21.54 25.64
CA ARG A 657 -24.02 22.88 25.62
C ARG A 657 -22.67 22.84 26.32
N LEU A 658 -21.59 22.90 25.56
CA LEU A 658 -20.21 22.90 26.06
C LEU A 658 -19.69 24.31 26.39
N MET A 659 -20.35 25.33 25.93
CA MET A 659 -20.06 26.75 26.19
C MET A 659 -21.15 27.38 27.05
#